data_c95094ad9e5565558b6e0977cdd4664d
#
_entry.id   c95094ad9e5565558b6e0977cdd4664d
#
_cell.length_a   1.000
_cell.length_b   1.000
_cell.length_c   1.000
_cell.angle_alpha   90.00
_cell.angle_beta   90.00
_cell.angle_gamma   90.00
#
_symmetry.space_group_name_H-M   'P 1'
#
loop_
_entity.id
_entity.type
_entity.pdbx_description
1 polymer ?
#
loop_
_entity_poly.entity_id
_entity_poly.type
_entity_poly.pdbx_seq_one_letter_code
_entity_poly.pdbx_strand_id
1 'polypeptide(L)'
;MFAALVLGASQAVRAQADARKESFPAEYFASTQPADAHDMVKRLPGFELVDIDEEVRGFSGSRGNILIDGRPPSGKQETLEQMLRRIPASAVLRIELLRGGSGTSATAGYDLVANVVLRAGSASSGAVAAGLTSAEGIGIKPDARIELSRQTGASHINGSIALETDVDDDSGAGKLTEFDATGAPVEGVRRDEREVLRRLSANVEHKVSLGPGELVTNLSAARARTSENIASLSDERSEASEREKVWSGEVGAQFRAHAGKGQIEAVAVVRGDWQRSRATEDDEQFVERTRTRETLARVEYRTESGKLPMFASIEGALNSLAGDAELTSGGISVPVAGSDARVMERRGEAAIGLTWQASKAVTVEPSLRAEYSRIKSSGDSSQDESFLFWKPRFRISWNHRQSRVHLTIEREAGQLDFEDFVASAELDRDDIVAGARSLRPPTTWSAAILFEQRFWGDGALILTLRRERIDDVIDHVLVESGGELFDAVGNIGKGKRTSLRAELTAPLDRLGLKGIEIRTTLTFLKSRVTDPVTGEKRWISEDRPFEGDVRFTHDLPGGRWSWGLDASLAHQEREYRFDELRQERKGTALGAHVEFRPDSKWRIRGEIENMTSRKLVDRRREYDGSRAAALLDSTEVRRIKTSPIFTLSVRRSFGAGSN
;
A
#
# COMPACT_ATOMS: atom_id res chain seq x y z
N MET A 1 11.37 54.95 -7.75
CA MET A 1 11.04 53.90 -8.75
C MET A 1 11.54 52.51 -8.38
N PHE A 2 12.58 52.35 -7.57
CA PHE A 2 13.10 51.03 -7.09
C PHE A 2 12.25 50.37 -5.97
N ALA A 3 11.57 51.17 -5.12
CA ALA A 3 10.76 50.61 -4.02
C ALA A 3 9.44 49.94 -4.48
N ALA A 4 8.87 50.41 -5.60
CA ALA A 4 7.64 49.81 -6.17
C ALA A 4 7.88 48.46 -6.88
N LEU A 5 9.10 48.20 -7.36
CA LEU A 5 9.46 46.94 -8.01
C LEU A 5 9.68 45.81 -6.98
N VAL A 6 10.13 46.12 -5.78
CA VAL A 6 10.37 45.12 -4.70
C VAL A 6 9.05 44.71 -4.04
N LEU A 7 8.09 45.62 -3.87
CA LEU A 7 6.75 45.27 -3.36
C LEU A 7 5.91 44.45 -4.35
N GLY A 8 6.05 44.74 -5.66
CA GLY A 8 5.39 43.96 -6.70
C GLY A 8 5.93 42.52 -6.82
N ALA A 9 7.24 42.33 -6.58
CA ALA A 9 7.85 41.00 -6.59
C ALA A 9 7.43 40.13 -5.40
N SER A 10 7.26 40.74 -4.20
CA SER A 10 6.83 40.00 -3.01
C SER A 10 5.34 39.61 -3.04
N GLN A 11 4.47 40.39 -3.66
CA GLN A 11 3.07 40.02 -3.88
C GLN A 11 2.93 38.98 -5.00
N ALA A 12 3.73 39.04 -6.06
CA ALA A 12 3.74 38.03 -7.12
C ALA A 12 4.24 36.67 -6.62
N VAL A 13 5.22 36.65 -5.71
CA VAL A 13 5.72 35.40 -5.11
C VAL A 13 4.67 34.77 -4.16
N ARG A 14 3.93 35.57 -3.40
CA ARG A 14 2.82 35.07 -2.57
C ARG A 14 1.64 34.54 -3.38
N ALA A 15 1.22 35.25 -4.42
CA ALA A 15 0.14 34.80 -5.30
C ALA A 15 0.51 33.54 -6.10
N GLN A 16 1.78 33.23 -6.24
CA GLN A 16 2.29 32.05 -6.96
C GLN A 16 2.47 30.82 -6.08
N ALA A 17 2.74 31.00 -4.79
CA ALA A 17 2.65 29.91 -3.81
C ALA A 17 1.20 29.38 -3.70
N ASP A 18 0.20 30.26 -3.86
CA ASP A 18 -1.22 29.90 -3.87
C ASP A 18 -1.65 29.05 -5.08
N ALA A 19 -1.01 29.16 -6.23
CA ALA A 19 -1.39 28.39 -7.43
C ALA A 19 -1.03 26.89 -7.33
N ARG A 20 -0.11 26.49 -6.46
CA ARG A 20 0.26 25.09 -6.19
C ARG A 20 -0.48 24.48 -5.01
N LYS A 21 -1.13 25.34 -4.21
CA LYS A 21 -1.78 24.99 -2.99
C LYS A 21 -3.25 25.38 -3.11
N GLU A 22 -4.10 24.39 -3.17
CA GLU A 22 -5.55 24.58 -3.11
C GLU A 22 -6.00 24.32 -1.68
N SER A 23 -6.79 25.20 -1.09
CA SER A 23 -7.20 25.12 0.31
C SER A 23 -8.70 24.87 0.39
N PHE A 24 -9.07 23.84 1.12
CA PHE A 24 -10.45 23.44 1.41
C PHE A 24 -10.71 23.68 2.90
N PRO A 25 -11.40 24.77 3.29
CA PRO A 25 -11.73 25.00 4.69
C PRO A 25 -12.70 23.91 5.21
N ALA A 26 -12.76 23.74 6.54
CA ALA A 26 -13.62 22.72 7.14
C ALA A 26 -15.09 22.85 6.73
N GLU A 27 -15.55 24.09 6.49
CA GLU A 27 -16.91 24.43 6.06
C GLU A 27 -17.26 23.87 4.67
N TYR A 28 -16.26 23.67 3.80
CA TYR A 28 -16.46 23.02 2.49
C TYR A 28 -17.06 21.63 2.63
N PHE A 29 -16.69 20.90 3.69
CA PHE A 29 -17.14 19.54 3.95
C PHE A 29 -18.42 19.46 4.79
N ALA A 30 -18.97 20.59 5.24
CA ALA A 30 -20.09 20.62 6.20
C ALA A 30 -21.35 19.91 5.68
N SER A 31 -21.61 19.96 4.37
CA SER A 31 -22.76 19.31 3.76
C SER A 31 -22.74 17.79 3.88
N THR A 32 -21.56 17.17 3.99
CA THR A 32 -21.35 15.73 4.10
C THR A 32 -21.23 15.25 5.55
N GLN A 33 -21.26 16.17 6.53
CA GLN A 33 -21.14 15.88 7.97
C GLN A 33 -19.99 14.91 8.30
N PRO A 34 -18.72 15.23 7.93
CA PRO A 34 -17.60 14.33 8.18
C PRO A 34 -17.39 14.11 9.67
N ALA A 35 -17.09 12.89 10.09
CA ALA A 35 -16.77 12.58 11.48
C ALA A 35 -15.29 12.80 11.80
N ASP A 36 -14.42 12.63 10.83
CA ASP A 36 -12.97 12.66 10.97
C ASP A 36 -12.27 13.20 9.71
N ALA A 37 -10.95 13.34 9.80
CA ALA A 37 -10.15 13.84 8.69
C ALA A 37 -10.12 12.86 7.50
N HIS A 38 -10.29 11.56 7.70
CA HIS A 38 -10.36 10.59 6.62
C HIS A 38 -11.58 10.82 5.72
N ASP A 39 -12.75 11.09 6.31
CA ASP A 39 -13.96 11.44 5.56
C ASP A 39 -13.76 12.71 4.73
N MET A 40 -13.04 13.70 5.28
CA MET A 40 -12.77 14.94 4.57
C MET A 40 -11.78 14.72 3.41
N VAL A 41 -10.71 13.96 3.64
CA VAL A 41 -9.70 13.65 2.62
C VAL A 41 -10.30 12.88 1.46
N LYS A 42 -11.18 11.91 1.71
CA LYS A 42 -11.88 11.15 0.66
C LYS A 42 -12.76 12.03 -0.25
N ARG A 43 -13.12 13.23 0.17
CA ARG A 43 -13.94 14.19 -0.61
C ARG A 43 -13.12 15.18 -1.41
N LEU A 44 -11.79 15.14 -1.31
CA LEU A 44 -10.94 16.03 -2.08
C LEU A 44 -11.02 15.72 -3.58
N PRO A 45 -11.20 16.74 -4.43
CA PRO A 45 -11.31 16.54 -5.86
C PRO A 45 -10.03 16.02 -6.48
N GLY A 46 -10.12 14.89 -7.20
CA GLY A 46 -8.98 14.26 -7.88
C GLY A 46 -7.89 13.75 -6.94
N PHE A 47 -8.17 13.59 -5.64
CA PHE A 47 -7.23 13.02 -4.68
C PHE A 47 -7.62 11.57 -4.37
N GLU A 48 -6.64 10.70 -4.44
CA GLU A 48 -6.71 9.34 -3.97
C GLU A 48 -5.69 9.15 -2.85
N LEU A 49 -6.12 8.53 -1.74
CA LEU A 49 -5.23 8.22 -0.63
C LEU A 49 -4.31 7.07 -1.04
N VAL A 50 -3.01 7.33 -1.03
CA VAL A 50 -1.97 6.31 -1.19
C VAL A 50 -1.37 6.04 0.17
N ASP A 51 -1.56 4.85 0.67
CA ASP A 51 -1.15 4.48 2.03
C ASP A 51 0.37 4.32 2.16
N ILE A 52 0.81 4.10 3.38
CA ILE A 52 2.19 3.78 3.69
C ILE A 52 2.49 2.39 3.16
N ASP A 53 3.62 2.25 2.47
CA ASP A 53 4.13 0.97 2.05
C ASP A 53 5.04 0.42 3.17
N GLU A 54 4.53 -0.56 3.91
CA GLU A 54 5.23 -1.17 5.04
C GLU A 54 6.41 -2.04 4.57
N GLU A 55 6.36 -2.59 3.36
CA GLU A 55 7.40 -3.46 2.79
C GLU A 55 8.62 -2.66 2.34
N VAL A 56 8.42 -1.42 1.89
CA VAL A 56 9.54 -0.55 1.50
C VAL A 56 10.34 -0.12 2.72
N ARG A 57 11.59 -0.57 2.79
CA ARG A 57 12.54 -0.21 3.85
C ARG A 57 13.07 1.21 3.66
N GLY A 58 13.18 1.99 4.74
CA GLY A 58 13.54 3.40 4.70
C GLY A 58 12.35 4.34 4.57
N PHE A 59 12.63 5.63 4.39
CA PHE A 59 11.58 6.66 4.31
C PHE A 59 11.31 7.16 2.89
N SER A 60 12.17 6.88 1.92
CA SER A 60 12.04 7.39 0.56
C SER A 60 10.89 6.70 -0.17
N GLY A 61 9.80 7.46 -0.42
CA GLY A 61 8.66 6.97 -1.20
C GLY A 61 7.66 6.08 -0.46
N SER A 62 7.89 5.77 0.82
CA SER A 62 7.06 4.84 1.60
C SER A 62 6.09 5.48 2.58
N ARG A 63 6.04 6.82 2.66
CA ARG A 63 5.29 7.53 3.71
C ARG A 63 3.86 7.91 3.33
N GLY A 64 3.40 7.47 2.16
CA GLY A 64 2.09 7.86 1.63
C GLY A 64 1.99 9.34 1.28
N ASN A 65 0.80 9.77 0.85
CA ASN A 65 0.58 11.11 0.30
C ASN A 65 -0.19 12.05 1.24
N ILE A 66 -0.04 11.86 2.55
CA ILE A 66 -0.64 12.72 3.58
C ILE A 66 0.43 13.45 4.38
N LEU A 67 0.14 14.70 4.70
CA LEU A 67 0.83 15.48 5.72
C LEU A 67 -0.16 15.88 6.82
N ILE A 68 0.32 15.96 8.06
CA ILE A 68 -0.42 16.52 9.20
C ILE A 68 0.39 17.70 9.71
N ASP A 69 -0.18 18.91 9.69
CA ASP A 69 0.51 20.18 9.97
C ASP A 69 1.83 20.34 9.18
N GLY A 70 1.82 19.92 7.90
CA GLY A 70 2.97 19.98 7.00
C GLY A 70 4.05 18.93 7.27
N ARG A 71 3.75 17.85 8.00
CA ARG A 71 4.67 16.77 8.34
C ARG A 71 4.16 15.45 7.79
N PRO A 72 5.01 14.65 7.16
CA PRO A 72 4.68 13.26 6.89
C PRO A 72 4.59 12.47 8.21
N PRO A 73 3.85 11.36 8.24
CA PRO A 73 3.80 10.47 9.39
C PRO A 73 5.18 10.09 9.90
N SER A 74 5.34 9.99 11.21
CA SER A 74 6.61 9.63 11.86
C SER A 74 6.82 8.12 11.93
N GLY A 75 5.73 7.33 11.86
CA GLY A 75 5.72 5.86 11.90
C GLY A 75 5.40 5.24 10.54
N LYS A 76 5.54 3.92 10.47
CA LYS A 76 5.24 3.11 9.30
C LYS A 76 4.17 2.03 9.55
N GLN A 77 3.98 1.62 10.81
CA GLN A 77 3.11 0.49 11.18
C GLN A 77 1.62 0.83 11.21
N GLU A 78 1.27 2.10 11.38
CA GLU A 78 -0.11 2.57 11.35
C GLU A 78 -0.45 3.10 9.97
N THR A 79 -1.58 2.67 9.38
CA THR A 79 -2.02 3.14 8.07
C THR A 79 -2.44 4.61 8.12
N LEU A 80 -2.36 5.30 6.98
CA LEU A 80 -2.83 6.70 6.88
C LEU A 80 -4.32 6.81 7.17
N GLU A 81 -5.10 5.81 6.78
CA GLU A 81 -6.52 5.75 7.10
C GLU A 81 -6.74 5.75 8.62
N GLN A 82 -6.02 4.90 9.36
CA GLN A 82 -6.12 4.81 10.82
C GLN A 82 -5.70 6.12 11.48
N MET A 83 -4.61 6.75 11.01
CA MET A 83 -4.14 8.05 11.50
C MET A 83 -5.19 9.15 11.29
N LEU A 84 -5.76 9.24 10.08
CA LEU A 84 -6.75 10.25 9.73
C LEU A 84 -8.07 10.06 10.49
N ARG A 85 -8.49 8.82 10.76
CA ARG A 85 -9.69 8.52 11.56
C ARG A 85 -9.57 8.98 13.01
N ARG A 86 -8.36 9.02 13.58
CA ARG A 86 -8.11 9.55 14.93
C ARG A 86 -8.25 11.07 15.03
N ILE A 87 -8.24 11.80 13.91
CA ILE A 87 -8.38 13.25 13.88
C ILE A 87 -9.85 13.60 13.67
N PRO A 88 -10.58 14.06 14.71
CA PRO A 88 -11.96 14.46 14.54
C PRO A 88 -12.09 15.58 13.52
N ALA A 89 -13.15 15.60 12.70
CA ALA A 89 -13.38 16.64 11.72
C ALA A 89 -13.41 18.05 12.35
N SER A 90 -13.89 18.16 13.60
CA SER A 90 -13.91 19.42 14.36
C SER A 90 -12.52 19.97 14.70
N ALA A 91 -11.49 19.10 14.75
CA ALA A 91 -10.10 19.51 14.98
C ALA A 91 -9.42 20.00 13.68
N VAL A 92 -10.00 19.73 12.52
CA VAL A 92 -9.46 20.17 11.23
C VAL A 92 -9.83 21.63 10.97
N LEU A 93 -8.83 22.48 10.71
CA LEU A 93 -9.03 23.85 10.27
C LEU A 93 -9.33 23.91 8.77
N ARG A 94 -8.52 23.21 8.00
CA ARG A 94 -8.62 23.09 6.54
C ARG A 94 -7.77 21.94 6.04
N ILE A 95 -8.02 21.49 4.83
CA ILE A 95 -7.12 20.58 4.10
C ILE A 95 -6.52 21.33 2.92
N GLU A 96 -5.21 21.19 2.74
CA GLU A 96 -4.47 21.84 1.68
C GLU A 96 -4.00 20.77 0.70
N LEU A 97 -4.45 20.85 -0.54
CA LEU A 97 -4.03 19.97 -1.61
C LEU A 97 -2.81 20.57 -2.31
N LEU A 98 -1.68 19.92 -2.10
CA LEU A 98 -0.37 20.32 -2.64
C LEU A 98 -0.12 19.54 -3.93
N ARG A 99 0.21 20.27 -5.00
CA ARG A 99 0.43 19.69 -6.33
C ARG A 99 1.85 19.91 -6.80
N GLY A 100 2.45 18.81 -7.34
CA GLY A 100 3.84 18.82 -7.80
C GLY A 100 4.80 19.01 -6.65
N GLY A 101 5.74 18.11 -6.45
CA GLY A 101 6.77 18.05 -5.44
C GLY A 101 6.63 19.01 -4.26
N SER A 102 6.20 18.55 -3.12
CA SER A 102 6.00 19.38 -1.93
C SER A 102 7.30 19.95 -1.34
N GLY A 103 8.42 19.84 -2.07
CA GLY A 103 9.74 20.31 -1.65
C GLY A 103 10.38 19.50 -0.54
N THR A 104 9.82 18.35 -0.16
CA THR A 104 10.42 17.38 0.77
C THR A 104 10.78 16.10 0.04
N SER A 105 11.85 15.43 0.44
CA SER A 105 12.20 14.13 -0.12
C SER A 105 11.18 13.05 0.27
N ALA A 106 10.47 13.22 1.39
CA ALA A 106 9.47 12.28 1.88
C ALA A 106 8.22 12.16 0.98
N THR A 107 7.83 13.26 0.33
CA THR A 107 6.65 13.31 -0.54
C THR A 107 7.02 13.49 -2.02
N ALA A 108 8.30 13.46 -2.36
CA ALA A 108 8.80 13.70 -3.71
C ALA A 108 8.30 12.67 -4.75
N GLY A 109 7.80 11.51 -4.31
CA GLY A 109 7.23 10.47 -5.17
C GLY A 109 5.80 10.75 -5.63
N TYR A 110 5.05 11.59 -4.90
CA TYR A 110 3.62 11.78 -5.13
C TYR A 110 3.30 13.03 -5.94
N ASP A 111 2.36 12.92 -6.86
CA ASP A 111 1.89 14.04 -7.67
C ASP A 111 0.92 14.95 -6.92
N LEU A 112 0.14 14.35 -6.01
CA LEU A 112 -0.82 15.02 -5.13
C LEU A 112 -0.55 14.63 -3.68
N VAL A 113 -0.47 15.62 -2.81
CA VAL A 113 -0.28 15.43 -1.37
C VAL A 113 -1.34 16.26 -0.63
N ALA A 114 -2.07 15.64 0.29
CA ALA A 114 -3.03 16.38 1.13
C ALA A 114 -2.40 16.69 2.49
N ASN A 115 -2.42 17.96 2.87
CA ASN A 115 -1.95 18.44 4.18
C ASN A 115 -3.15 18.78 5.06
N VAL A 116 -3.39 17.99 6.10
CA VAL A 116 -4.42 18.21 7.11
C VAL A 116 -3.88 19.22 8.12
N VAL A 117 -4.42 20.42 8.13
CA VAL A 117 -4.04 21.51 9.04
C VAL A 117 -5.00 21.52 10.22
N LEU A 118 -4.46 21.39 11.42
CA LEU A 118 -5.25 21.30 12.65
C LEU A 118 -5.53 22.70 13.24
N ARG A 119 -6.63 22.80 13.99
CA ARG A 119 -6.96 23.99 14.77
C ARG A 119 -6.04 24.08 15.99
N ALA A 120 -5.54 25.28 16.29
CA ALA A 120 -4.86 25.54 17.54
C ALA A 120 -5.88 25.67 18.68
N GLY A 121 -5.53 25.21 19.88
CA GLY A 121 -6.39 25.36 21.07
C GLY A 121 -6.21 24.21 22.06
N SER A 122 -6.93 24.30 23.19
CA SER A 122 -7.01 23.19 24.15
C SER A 122 -8.34 22.48 23.96
N ALA A 123 -8.31 21.23 23.62
CA ALA A 123 -9.49 20.41 23.38
C ALA A 123 -9.23 18.94 23.77
N SER A 124 -10.27 18.30 24.24
CA SER A 124 -10.29 16.85 24.41
C SER A 124 -11.43 16.29 23.56
N SER A 125 -11.14 15.28 22.77
CA SER A 125 -12.12 14.61 21.91
C SER A 125 -11.81 13.11 21.84
N GLY A 126 -12.77 12.35 21.38
CA GLY A 126 -12.58 10.93 21.13
C GLY A 126 -13.73 10.33 20.37
N ALA A 127 -13.60 9.07 20.05
CA ALA A 127 -14.66 8.27 19.47
C ALA A 127 -14.61 6.84 20.00
N VAL A 128 -15.77 6.22 20.04
CA VAL A 128 -15.90 4.76 20.19
C VAL A 128 -16.65 4.21 18.98
N ALA A 129 -16.19 3.09 18.47
CA ALA A 129 -16.87 2.37 17.41
C ALA A 129 -17.00 0.90 17.80
N ALA A 130 -18.10 0.28 17.38
CA ALA A 130 -18.31 -1.15 17.46
C ALA A 130 -18.90 -1.63 16.15
N GLY A 131 -18.53 -2.82 15.72
CA GLY A 131 -18.98 -3.41 14.49
C GLY A 131 -19.13 -4.92 14.59
N LEU A 132 -19.77 -5.47 13.58
CA LEU A 132 -19.93 -6.90 13.35
C LEU A 132 -19.65 -7.17 11.89
N THR A 133 -18.70 -8.07 11.62
CA THR A 133 -18.39 -8.56 10.26
C THR A 133 -18.81 -10.03 10.16
N SER A 134 -19.43 -10.42 9.07
CA SER A 134 -19.92 -11.78 8.85
C SER A 134 -19.81 -12.19 7.38
N ALA A 135 -19.39 -13.43 7.16
CA ALA A 135 -19.44 -14.09 5.86
C ALA A 135 -19.85 -15.56 6.02
N GLU A 136 -20.24 -16.20 4.91
CA GLU A 136 -20.61 -17.62 4.90
C GLU A 136 -19.47 -18.51 5.40
N GLY A 137 -19.77 -19.42 6.32
CA GLY A 137 -18.78 -20.33 6.93
C GLY A 137 -17.86 -19.72 7.97
N ILE A 138 -17.83 -18.36 8.12
CA ILE A 138 -16.96 -17.66 9.06
C ILE A 138 -17.73 -17.28 10.35
N GLY A 139 -19.04 -17.08 10.24
CA GLY A 139 -19.89 -16.62 11.33
C GLY A 139 -19.70 -15.12 11.62
N ILE A 140 -20.19 -14.67 12.77
CA ILE A 140 -20.17 -13.26 13.17
C ILE A 140 -18.89 -12.98 13.98
N LYS A 141 -18.13 -11.98 13.58
CA LYS A 141 -16.92 -11.51 14.27
C LYS A 141 -17.11 -10.07 14.72
N PRO A 142 -16.78 -9.74 15.99
CA PRO A 142 -16.87 -8.39 16.50
C PRO A 142 -15.65 -7.56 16.14
N ASP A 143 -15.90 -6.28 15.85
CA ASP A 143 -14.92 -5.21 15.69
C ASP A 143 -15.15 -4.15 16.77
N ALA A 144 -14.09 -3.51 17.24
CA ALA A 144 -14.19 -2.45 18.22
C ALA A 144 -13.02 -1.47 18.08
N ARG A 145 -13.28 -0.18 18.31
CA ARG A 145 -12.25 0.84 18.28
C ARG A 145 -12.54 1.93 19.31
N ILE A 146 -11.50 2.36 20.01
CA ILE A 146 -11.51 3.50 20.92
C ILE A 146 -10.42 4.45 20.48
N GLU A 147 -10.76 5.72 20.31
CA GLU A 147 -9.87 6.80 19.90
C GLU A 147 -9.96 7.94 20.89
N LEU A 148 -8.83 8.45 21.34
CA LEU A 148 -8.72 9.55 22.27
C LEU A 148 -7.70 10.56 21.77
N SER A 149 -8.04 11.85 21.89
CA SER A 149 -7.16 12.95 21.55
C SER A 149 -7.28 14.04 22.61
N ARG A 150 -6.14 14.53 23.09
CA ARG A 150 -6.09 15.63 24.06
C ARG A 150 -5.00 16.61 23.67
N GLN A 151 -5.41 17.85 23.49
CA GLN A 151 -4.52 18.98 23.27
C GLN A 151 -4.52 19.88 24.51
N THR A 152 -3.33 20.23 25.01
CA THR A 152 -3.17 21.10 26.18
C THR A 152 -1.98 22.02 25.93
N GLY A 153 -2.22 23.27 25.54
CA GLY A 153 -1.17 24.23 25.23
C GLY A 153 -0.23 23.71 24.13
N ALA A 154 1.04 23.50 24.50
CA ALA A 154 2.10 23.06 23.60
C ALA A 154 2.17 21.51 23.41
N SER A 155 1.30 20.75 24.09
CA SER A 155 1.29 19.30 24.05
C SER A 155 0.02 18.76 23.40
N HIS A 156 0.16 17.82 22.48
CA HIS A 156 -0.93 17.08 21.87
C HIS A 156 -0.63 15.59 21.97
N ILE A 157 -1.50 14.84 22.61
CA ILE A 157 -1.44 13.38 22.68
C ILE A 157 -2.69 12.80 22.02
N ASN A 158 -2.52 11.82 21.18
CA ASN A 158 -3.61 11.04 20.62
C ASN A 158 -3.26 9.55 20.67
N GLY A 159 -4.27 8.71 20.72
CA GLY A 159 -4.08 7.27 20.75
C GLY A 159 -5.33 6.52 20.36
N SER A 160 -5.14 5.26 19.97
CA SER A 160 -6.22 4.35 19.63
C SER A 160 -5.91 2.93 20.09
N ILE A 161 -6.98 2.19 20.38
CA ILE A 161 -6.96 0.73 20.51
C ILE A 161 -8.04 0.22 19.58
N ALA A 162 -7.70 -0.76 18.71
CA ALA A 162 -8.63 -1.33 17.76
C ALA A 162 -8.53 -2.86 17.74
N LEU A 163 -9.69 -3.51 17.67
CA LEU A 163 -9.85 -4.90 17.27
C LEU A 163 -10.55 -4.90 15.93
N GLU A 164 -9.91 -5.42 14.92
CA GLU A 164 -10.37 -5.43 13.53
C GLU A 164 -10.42 -6.86 13.01
N THR A 165 -11.43 -7.15 12.22
CA THR A 165 -11.58 -8.39 11.49
C THR A 165 -11.58 -8.08 10.01
N ASP A 166 -10.76 -8.79 9.25
CA ASP A 166 -10.78 -8.79 7.80
C ASP A 166 -11.09 -10.21 7.32
N VAL A 167 -12.00 -10.33 6.39
CA VAL A 167 -12.36 -11.59 5.73
C VAL A 167 -11.81 -11.50 4.33
N ASP A 168 -10.96 -12.46 3.96
CA ASP A 168 -10.41 -12.52 2.61
C ASP A 168 -11.53 -12.63 1.58
N ASP A 169 -11.50 -11.76 0.58
CA ASP A 169 -12.55 -11.64 -0.44
C ASP A 169 -12.51 -12.77 -1.49
N ASP A 170 -11.51 -13.66 -1.42
CA ASP A 170 -11.43 -14.91 -2.18
C ASP A 170 -12.04 -16.10 -1.41
N SER A 171 -12.38 -15.91 -0.11
CA SER A 171 -13.10 -16.91 0.68
C SER A 171 -14.41 -17.32 0.00
N GLY A 172 -14.61 -18.61 -0.20
CA GLY A 172 -15.79 -19.10 -0.92
C GLY A 172 -15.83 -20.60 -1.05
N ALA A 173 -16.78 -21.07 -1.83
CA ALA A 173 -16.95 -22.49 -2.11
C ALA A 173 -17.09 -22.78 -3.61
N GLY A 174 -16.58 -23.94 -4.04
CA GLY A 174 -16.60 -24.27 -5.43
C GLY A 174 -16.18 -25.69 -5.75
N LYS A 175 -15.50 -25.85 -6.86
CA LYS A 175 -15.02 -27.11 -7.38
C LYS A 175 -13.60 -27.00 -7.90
N LEU A 176 -12.76 -27.93 -7.48
CA LEU A 176 -11.49 -28.25 -8.08
C LEU A 176 -11.71 -29.38 -9.07
N THR A 177 -11.17 -29.31 -10.28
CA THR A 177 -11.24 -30.35 -11.30
C THR A 177 -9.86 -30.53 -11.90
N GLU A 178 -9.35 -31.73 -11.81
CA GLU A 178 -8.12 -32.14 -12.44
C GLU A 178 -8.40 -32.78 -13.81
N PHE A 179 -7.52 -32.54 -14.78
CA PHE A 179 -7.54 -33.09 -16.12
C PHE A 179 -6.17 -33.67 -16.41
N ASP A 180 -6.15 -34.84 -17.06
CA ASP A 180 -4.92 -35.44 -17.55
C ASP A 180 -4.29 -34.69 -18.73
N ALA A 181 -3.13 -35.14 -19.20
CA ALA A 181 -2.42 -34.59 -20.34
C ALA A 181 -3.28 -34.52 -21.63
N THR A 182 -4.30 -35.36 -21.77
CA THR A 182 -5.20 -35.37 -22.94
C THR A 182 -6.38 -34.39 -22.80
N GLY A 183 -6.54 -33.81 -21.60
CA GLY A 183 -7.65 -32.93 -21.25
C GLY A 183 -8.91 -33.67 -20.80
N ALA A 184 -8.81 -34.99 -20.51
CA ALA A 184 -9.91 -35.75 -19.92
C ALA A 184 -9.98 -35.46 -18.40
N PRO A 185 -11.16 -35.30 -17.80
CA PRO A 185 -11.27 -35.06 -16.36
C PRO A 185 -10.92 -36.37 -15.61
N VAL A 186 -9.99 -36.25 -14.66
CA VAL A 186 -9.54 -37.35 -13.78
C VAL A 186 -10.33 -37.33 -12.49
N GLU A 187 -10.37 -36.17 -11.82
CA GLU A 187 -11.02 -36.02 -10.53
C GLU A 187 -11.77 -34.70 -10.44
N GLY A 188 -12.77 -34.64 -9.56
CA GLY A 188 -13.52 -33.43 -9.26
C GLY A 188 -13.92 -33.35 -7.81
N VAL A 189 -13.24 -32.46 -7.08
CA VAL A 189 -13.37 -32.30 -5.63
C VAL A 189 -14.18 -31.04 -5.34
N ARG A 190 -15.12 -31.10 -4.36
CA ARG A 190 -15.74 -29.90 -3.81
C ARG A 190 -14.74 -29.26 -2.84
N ARG A 191 -14.54 -27.97 -3.00
CA ARG A 191 -13.61 -27.19 -2.17
C ARG A 191 -14.31 -26.02 -1.49
N ASP A 192 -13.99 -25.79 -0.23
CA ASP A 192 -14.51 -24.69 0.60
C ASP A 192 -13.31 -24.03 1.28
N GLU A 193 -13.05 -22.78 0.97
CA GLU A 193 -11.89 -22.00 1.41
C GLU A 193 -12.35 -20.84 2.26
N ARG A 194 -11.74 -20.66 3.45
CA ARG A 194 -12.10 -19.60 4.40
C ARG A 194 -10.85 -19.03 5.04
N GLU A 195 -10.62 -17.75 4.81
CA GLU A 195 -9.54 -17.02 5.45
C GLU A 195 -10.07 -15.82 6.23
N VAL A 196 -9.55 -15.65 7.44
CA VAL A 196 -9.92 -14.56 8.35
C VAL A 196 -8.68 -14.05 9.06
N LEU A 197 -8.42 -12.76 8.92
CA LEU A 197 -7.44 -12.00 9.68
C LEU A 197 -8.13 -11.32 10.87
N ARG A 198 -7.57 -11.46 12.06
CA ARG A 198 -7.97 -10.69 13.25
C ARG A 198 -6.77 -9.95 13.81
N ARG A 199 -6.89 -8.62 13.92
CA ARG A 199 -5.81 -7.73 14.38
C ARG A 199 -6.25 -6.95 15.62
N LEU A 200 -5.47 -7.02 16.69
CA LEU A 200 -5.55 -6.14 17.84
C LEU A 200 -4.37 -5.18 17.76
N SER A 201 -4.63 -3.88 17.73
CA SER A 201 -3.60 -2.84 17.64
C SER A 201 -3.77 -1.76 18.68
N ALA A 202 -2.67 -1.16 19.10
CA ALA A 202 -2.63 0.00 19.98
C ALA A 202 -1.60 1.00 19.46
N ASN A 203 -2.00 2.25 19.31
CA ASN A 203 -1.16 3.32 18.78
C ASN A 203 -1.24 4.55 19.69
N VAL A 204 -0.11 5.20 19.92
CA VAL A 204 -0.01 6.45 20.69
C VAL A 204 0.94 7.38 19.96
N GLU A 205 0.52 8.62 19.75
CA GLU A 205 1.36 9.70 19.26
C GLU A 205 1.35 10.86 20.25
N HIS A 206 2.52 11.41 20.53
CA HIS A 206 2.68 12.56 21.40
C HIS A 206 3.51 13.64 20.68
N LYS A 207 2.91 14.81 20.50
CA LYS A 207 3.55 16.01 19.93
C LYS A 207 3.75 17.02 21.05
N VAL A 208 4.96 17.57 21.16
CA VAL A 208 5.32 18.57 22.16
C VAL A 208 6.26 19.61 21.57
N SER A 209 6.06 20.87 21.94
CA SER A 209 7.03 21.93 21.62
C SER A 209 8.27 21.78 22.51
N LEU A 210 9.46 21.77 21.91
CA LEU A 210 10.74 21.58 22.57
C LEU A 210 11.72 22.68 22.12
N GLY A 211 11.88 23.70 22.94
CA GLY A 211 12.72 24.87 22.62
C GLY A 211 12.26 25.54 21.30
N PRO A 212 13.15 25.70 20.30
CA PRO A 212 12.81 26.33 19.02
C PRO A 212 12.10 25.39 18.03
N GLY A 213 11.81 24.15 18.44
CA GLY A 213 11.26 23.13 17.57
C GLY A 213 10.10 22.39 18.19
N GLU A 214 9.70 21.34 17.51
CA GLU A 214 8.65 20.41 17.92
C GLU A 214 9.14 18.98 17.80
N LEU A 215 8.84 18.16 18.79
CA LEU A 215 9.09 16.73 18.82
C LEU A 215 7.75 15.98 18.71
N VAL A 216 7.69 15.03 17.80
CA VAL A 216 6.62 14.04 17.70
C VAL A 216 7.21 12.67 18.01
N THR A 217 6.60 11.92 18.89
CA THR A 217 6.96 10.52 19.19
C THR A 217 5.76 9.65 18.93
N ASN A 218 5.99 8.47 18.37
CA ASN A 218 4.96 7.45 18.17
C ASN A 218 5.38 6.13 18.78
N LEU A 219 4.40 5.40 19.27
CA LEU A 219 4.52 4.03 19.77
C LEU A 219 3.35 3.23 19.18
N SER A 220 3.67 2.13 18.52
CA SER A 220 2.67 1.21 17.96
C SER A 220 2.98 -0.22 18.40
N ALA A 221 1.93 -0.98 18.67
CA ALA A 221 2.02 -2.41 18.92
C ALA A 221 0.80 -3.10 18.32
N ALA A 222 0.99 -4.24 17.66
CA ALA A 222 -0.10 -5.03 17.13
C ALA A 222 0.14 -6.53 17.31
N ARG A 223 -0.97 -7.26 17.35
CA ARG A 223 -1.00 -8.71 17.25
C ARG A 223 -2.03 -9.09 16.20
N ALA A 224 -1.58 -9.72 15.14
CA ALA A 224 -2.43 -10.28 14.10
C ALA A 224 -2.47 -11.80 14.20
N ARG A 225 -3.58 -12.37 13.76
CA ARG A 225 -3.76 -13.80 13.55
C ARG A 225 -4.58 -14.01 12.30
N THR A 226 -3.95 -14.63 11.30
CA THR A 226 -4.60 -15.17 10.13
C THR A 226 -4.97 -16.63 10.38
N SER A 227 -6.10 -17.06 9.90
CA SER A 227 -6.53 -18.45 9.92
C SER A 227 -7.20 -18.77 8.60
N GLU A 228 -6.55 -19.61 7.83
CA GLU A 228 -7.10 -20.19 6.62
C GLU A 228 -7.51 -21.64 6.90
N ASN A 229 -8.64 -22.06 6.37
CA ASN A 229 -9.10 -23.44 6.41
C ASN A 229 -9.65 -23.79 5.03
N ILE A 230 -9.16 -24.90 4.50
CA ILE A 230 -9.54 -25.46 3.21
C ILE A 230 -10.08 -26.85 3.44
N ALA A 231 -11.33 -27.06 3.10
CA ALA A 231 -11.95 -28.39 3.15
C ALA A 231 -12.18 -28.90 1.73
N SER A 232 -11.61 -30.02 1.39
CA SER A 232 -11.79 -30.72 0.13
C SER A 232 -12.62 -32.00 0.36
N LEU A 233 -13.63 -32.24 -0.45
CA LEU A 233 -14.55 -33.36 -0.35
C LEU A 233 -14.63 -34.08 -1.70
N SER A 234 -13.90 -35.22 -1.78
CA SER A 234 -14.03 -36.25 -2.79
C SER A 234 -14.66 -37.49 -2.15
N ASP A 235 -14.25 -38.66 -2.53
CA ASP A 235 -14.59 -39.91 -1.84
C ASP A 235 -13.96 -39.98 -0.44
N GLU A 236 -12.83 -39.32 -0.23
CA GLU A 236 -12.18 -39.04 1.05
C GLU A 236 -12.18 -37.53 1.35
N ARG A 237 -12.30 -37.17 2.64
CA ARG A 237 -12.25 -35.78 3.10
C ARG A 237 -10.81 -35.44 3.44
N SER A 238 -10.25 -34.42 2.77
CA SER A 238 -8.99 -33.78 3.14
C SER A 238 -9.26 -32.42 3.75
N GLU A 239 -8.47 -32.03 4.75
CA GLU A 239 -8.53 -30.72 5.39
C GLU A 239 -7.12 -30.12 5.47
N ALA A 240 -6.91 -29.03 4.75
CA ALA A 240 -5.73 -28.20 4.92
C ALA A 240 -6.05 -27.01 5.83
N SER A 241 -5.11 -26.62 6.66
CA SER A 241 -5.25 -25.40 7.46
C SER A 241 -3.93 -24.66 7.60
N GLU A 242 -3.99 -23.34 7.44
CA GLU A 242 -2.88 -22.47 7.77
C GLU A 242 -3.24 -21.52 8.92
N ARG A 243 -2.29 -21.30 9.81
CA ARG A 243 -2.41 -20.41 10.95
C ARG A 243 -1.16 -19.58 11.11
N GLU A 244 -1.30 -18.30 10.82
CA GLU A 244 -0.25 -17.33 11.02
C GLU A 244 -0.51 -16.48 12.27
N LYS A 245 0.56 -16.13 12.97
CA LYS A 245 0.56 -15.22 14.12
C LYS A 245 1.69 -14.24 13.96
N VAL A 246 1.35 -12.95 13.93
CA VAL A 246 2.31 -11.85 13.85
C VAL A 246 2.20 -10.98 15.10
N TRP A 247 3.36 -10.66 15.69
CA TRP A 247 3.50 -9.61 16.69
C TRP A 247 4.37 -8.53 16.12
N SER A 248 3.91 -7.30 16.12
CA SER A 248 4.64 -6.17 15.60
C SER A 248 4.73 -5.04 16.61
N GLY A 249 5.84 -4.30 16.56
CA GLY A 249 6.07 -3.17 17.43
C GLY A 249 6.95 -2.11 16.77
N GLU A 250 6.62 -0.84 17.00
CA GLU A 250 7.36 0.29 16.47
C GLU A 250 7.48 1.41 17.49
N VAL A 251 8.65 2.03 17.53
CA VAL A 251 8.91 3.29 18.24
C VAL A 251 9.54 4.26 17.26
N GLY A 252 8.97 5.45 17.13
CA GLY A 252 9.47 6.51 16.27
C GLY A 252 9.57 7.85 16.98
N ALA A 253 10.47 8.69 16.49
CA ALA A 253 10.61 10.08 16.92
C ALA A 253 10.93 10.98 15.72
N GLN A 254 10.28 12.13 15.63
CA GLN A 254 10.50 13.15 14.61
C GLN A 254 10.68 14.50 15.28
N PHE A 255 11.83 15.11 15.08
CA PHE A 255 12.11 16.46 15.55
C PHE A 255 12.19 17.42 14.37
N ARG A 256 11.56 18.59 14.48
CA ARG A 256 11.58 19.63 13.47
C ARG A 256 11.84 20.99 14.14
N ALA A 257 12.75 21.77 13.57
CA ALA A 257 13.05 23.11 14.04
C ALA A 257 13.44 24.04 12.87
N HIS A 258 13.26 25.35 13.05
CA HIS A 258 13.82 26.33 12.15
C HIS A 258 15.35 26.41 12.33
N ALA A 259 16.08 26.44 11.23
CA ALA A 259 17.54 26.54 11.19
C ALA A 259 17.95 27.53 10.09
N GLY A 260 18.38 28.71 10.48
CA GLY A 260 18.76 29.79 9.56
C GLY A 260 17.61 30.21 8.64
N LYS A 261 17.79 30.02 7.31
CA LYS A 261 16.77 30.36 6.29
C LYS A 261 15.84 29.21 5.94
N GLY A 262 15.93 28.11 6.66
CA GLY A 262 15.19 26.91 6.36
C GLY A 262 14.76 26.17 7.61
N GLN A 263 14.46 24.90 7.41
CA GLN A 263 13.96 23.99 8.43
C GLN A 263 14.80 22.70 8.42
N ILE A 264 15.14 22.22 9.59
CA ILE A 264 15.75 20.91 9.79
C ILE A 264 14.72 19.95 10.32
N GLU A 265 14.70 18.73 9.78
CA GLU A 265 13.90 17.61 10.26
C GLU A 265 14.80 16.41 10.51
N ALA A 266 14.69 15.83 11.69
CA ALA A 266 15.36 14.58 12.04
C ALA A 266 14.31 13.54 12.43
N VAL A 267 14.42 12.34 11.88
CA VAL A 267 13.49 11.23 12.14
C VAL A 267 14.29 9.99 12.47
N ALA A 268 13.84 9.23 13.47
CA ALA A 268 14.39 7.92 13.80
C ALA A 268 13.22 6.96 14.09
N VAL A 269 13.33 5.72 13.59
CA VAL A 269 12.35 4.65 13.80
C VAL A 269 13.07 3.34 14.09
N VAL A 270 12.54 2.60 15.03
CA VAL A 270 12.88 1.19 15.27
C VAL A 270 11.60 0.40 15.24
N ARG A 271 11.52 -0.61 14.37
CA ARG A 271 10.40 -1.55 14.31
C ARG A 271 10.87 -2.98 14.24
N GLY A 272 10.00 -3.91 14.58
CA GLY A 272 10.27 -5.34 14.45
C GLY A 272 9.00 -6.16 14.47
N ASP A 273 9.04 -7.27 13.73
CA ASP A 273 7.96 -8.23 13.61
C ASP A 273 8.46 -9.62 13.99
N TRP A 274 7.60 -10.39 14.64
CA TRP A 274 7.78 -11.80 14.97
C TRP A 274 6.60 -12.57 14.41
N GLN A 275 6.87 -13.36 13.40
CA GLN A 275 5.86 -14.14 12.70
C GLN A 275 6.09 -15.62 12.96
N ARG A 276 5.00 -16.35 13.01
CA ARG A 276 4.99 -17.82 13.00
C ARG A 276 3.80 -18.28 12.17
N SER A 277 4.07 -18.94 11.06
CA SER A 277 3.09 -19.69 10.29
C SER A 277 3.17 -21.20 10.60
N ARG A 278 2.05 -21.86 10.46
CA ARG A 278 1.93 -23.31 10.48
C ARG A 278 0.87 -23.71 9.48
N ALA A 279 1.27 -24.38 8.42
CA ALA A 279 0.41 -25.06 7.49
C ALA A 279 0.36 -26.56 7.82
N THR A 280 -0.79 -27.18 7.66
CA THR A 280 -0.99 -28.61 7.86
C THR A 280 -1.96 -29.15 6.82
N GLU A 281 -1.63 -30.25 6.19
CA GLU A 281 -2.50 -31.03 5.33
C GLU A 281 -2.20 -32.53 5.54
N ASP A 282 -3.23 -33.31 5.81
CA ASP A 282 -3.13 -34.76 6.12
C ASP A 282 -2.03 -35.03 7.17
N ASP A 283 -0.95 -35.75 6.79
CA ASP A 283 0.20 -36.09 7.63
C ASP A 283 1.41 -35.16 7.43
N GLU A 284 1.23 -34.08 6.63
CA GLU A 284 2.23 -33.06 6.38
C GLU A 284 2.04 -31.83 7.27
N GLN A 285 3.17 -31.28 7.69
CA GLN A 285 3.20 -30.04 8.45
C GLN A 285 4.40 -29.18 8.04
N PHE A 286 4.13 -27.94 7.66
CA PHE A 286 5.15 -26.93 7.46
C PHE A 286 5.05 -25.88 8.56
N VAL A 287 6.19 -25.54 9.17
CA VAL A 287 6.26 -24.50 10.22
C VAL A 287 7.35 -23.53 9.85
N GLU A 288 6.98 -22.27 9.70
CA GLU A 288 7.90 -21.16 9.46
C GLU A 288 7.91 -20.20 10.64
N ARG A 289 9.09 -19.67 10.95
CA ARG A 289 9.28 -18.61 11.97
C ARG A 289 10.20 -17.56 11.42
N THR A 290 9.74 -16.33 11.36
CA THR A 290 10.55 -15.20 10.94
C THR A 290 10.62 -14.12 12.00
N ARG A 291 11.73 -13.41 12.01
CA ARG A 291 11.94 -12.21 12.82
C ARG A 291 12.57 -11.14 11.97
N THR A 292 11.87 -10.04 11.80
CA THR A 292 12.38 -8.87 11.10
C THR A 292 12.69 -7.75 12.07
N ARG A 293 13.67 -6.94 11.74
CA ARG A 293 13.96 -5.71 12.45
C ARG A 293 14.48 -4.66 11.49
N GLU A 294 13.90 -3.47 11.58
CA GLU A 294 14.38 -2.26 10.90
C GLU A 294 14.77 -1.20 11.93
N THR A 295 15.91 -0.58 11.73
CA THR A 295 16.33 0.62 12.47
C THR A 295 16.79 1.64 11.46
N LEU A 296 16.17 2.80 11.45
CA LEU A 296 16.48 3.83 10.48
C LEU A 296 16.53 5.21 11.13
N ALA A 297 17.39 6.07 10.59
CA ALA A 297 17.48 7.47 10.96
C ALA A 297 17.73 8.33 9.73
N ARG A 298 17.10 9.51 9.68
CA ARG A 298 17.22 10.47 8.60
C ARG A 298 17.29 11.88 9.13
N VAL A 299 18.10 12.70 8.50
CA VAL A 299 18.14 14.15 8.70
C VAL A 299 17.96 14.83 7.36
N GLU A 300 17.05 15.78 7.29
CA GLU A 300 16.79 16.62 6.12
C GLU A 300 16.87 18.10 6.49
N TYR A 301 17.53 18.87 5.66
CA TYR A 301 17.48 20.33 5.68
C TYR A 301 16.79 20.82 4.41
N ARG A 302 15.83 21.74 4.56
CA ARG A 302 15.15 22.36 3.41
C ARG A 302 15.06 23.87 3.60
N THR A 303 15.21 24.61 2.50
CA THR A 303 14.95 26.04 2.49
C THR A 303 13.48 26.30 2.16
N GLU A 304 12.83 27.17 2.94
CA GLU A 304 11.41 27.54 2.75
C GLU A 304 11.24 28.77 1.88
N SER A 305 12.27 29.59 1.79
CA SER A 305 12.25 30.86 1.07
C SER A 305 13.51 31.05 0.21
N GLY A 306 13.33 31.75 -0.91
CA GLY A 306 14.43 32.05 -1.82
C GLY A 306 14.04 31.87 -3.29
N LYS A 307 14.95 32.23 -4.19
CA LYS A 307 14.74 32.05 -5.64
C LYS A 307 14.82 30.59 -6.09
N LEU A 308 15.50 29.75 -5.29
CA LEU A 308 15.75 28.34 -5.56
C LEU A 308 15.57 27.56 -4.24
N PRO A 309 14.33 27.21 -3.84
CA PRO A 309 14.13 26.28 -2.74
C PRO A 309 14.86 24.97 -2.98
N MET A 310 15.53 24.45 -1.96
CA MET A 310 16.31 23.22 -2.05
C MET A 310 16.13 22.37 -0.81
N PHE A 311 16.37 21.08 -0.97
CA PHE A 311 16.52 20.15 0.15
C PHE A 311 17.83 19.36 0.02
N ALA A 312 18.35 18.94 1.17
CA ALA A 312 19.42 17.96 1.26
C ALA A 312 19.09 17.00 2.41
N SER A 313 19.29 15.71 2.21
CA SER A 313 19.04 14.72 3.26
C SER A 313 20.09 13.63 3.28
N ILE A 314 20.27 13.03 4.47
CA ILE A 314 21.08 11.83 4.70
C ILE A 314 20.20 10.86 5.48
N GLU A 315 20.18 9.60 5.06
CA GLU A 315 19.46 8.50 5.68
C GLU A 315 20.42 7.33 5.90
N GLY A 316 20.28 6.65 7.03
CA GLY A 316 20.94 5.37 7.30
C GLY A 316 19.90 4.35 7.78
N ALA A 317 20.01 3.12 7.32
CA ALA A 317 19.13 2.01 7.72
C ALA A 317 19.93 0.75 8.01
N LEU A 318 19.49 0.01 9.02
CA LEU A 318 19.92 -1.34 9.37
C LEU A 318 18.70 -2.25 9.36
N ASN A 319 18.70 -3.21 8.47
CA ASN A 319 17.60 -4.16 8.30
C ASN A 319 18.14 -5.57 8.55
N SER A 320 17.34 -6.40 9.16
CA SER A 320 17.67 -7.81 9.37
C SER A 320 16.43 -8.69 9.35
N LEU A 321 16.60 -9.89 8.81
CA LEU A 321 15.65 -11.00 8.91
C LEU A 321 16.43 -12.22 9.44
N ALA A 322 15.80 -12.98 10.33
CA ALA A 322 16.19 -14.35 10.68
C ALA A 322 14.96 -15.24 10.55
N GLY A 323 15.05 -16.26 9.70
CA GLY A 323 13.98 -17.21 9.41
C GLY A 323 14.44 -18.64 9.58
N ASP A 324 13.56 -19.47 10.09
CA ASP A 324 13.67 -20.93 10.10
C ASP A 324 12.37 -21.58 9.63
N ALA A 325 12.48 -22.59 8.76
CA ALA A 325 11.38 -23.37 8.24
C ALA A 325 11.63 -24.87 8.44
N GLU A 326 10.57 -25.64 8.67
CA GLU A 326 10.62 -27.07 8.90
C GLU A 326 9.42 -27.75 8.23
N LEU A 327 9.70 -28.67 7.32
CA LEU A 327 8.71 -29.58 6.73
C LEU A 327 8.78 -30.94 7.42
N THR A 328 7.64 -31.47 7.79
CA THR A 328 7.51 -32.82 8.35
C THR A 328 6.44 -33.59 7.56
N SER A 329 6.74 -34.79 7.04
CA SER A 329 5.82 -35.68 6.37
C SER A 329 5.83 -37.04 7.07
N GLY A 330 4.68 -37.56 7.47
CA GLY A 330 4.57 -38.81 8.24
C GLY A 330 5.32 -38.77 9.59
N GLY A 331 5.56 -37.59 10.18
CA GLY A 331 6.35 -37.43 11.40
C GLY A 331 7.86 -37.43 11.19
N ILE A 332 8.35 -37.44 9.95
CA ILE A 332 9.76 -37.42 9.57
C ILE A 332 10.08 -36.02 9.00
N SER A 333 11.19 -35.42 9.45
CA SER A 333 11.64 -34.14 8.90
C SER A 333 12.17 -34.31 7.48
N VAL A 334 11.67 -33.47 6.58
CA VAL A 334 12.06 -33.42 5.16
C VAL A 334 12.96 -32.19 4.94
N PRO A 335 14.16 -32.36 4.37
CA PRO A 335 15.05 -31.23 4.09
C PRO A 335 14.44 -30.29 3.04
N VAL A 336 14.38 -28.99 3.33
CA VAL A 336 13.94 -27.95 2.39
C VAL A 336 15.07 -26.96 2.18
N ALA A 337 15.32 -26.59 0.93
CA ALA A 337 16.35 -25.59 0.59
C ALA A 337 15.93 -24.20 1.07
N GLY A 338 16.82 -23.50 1.80
CA GLY A 338 16.50 -22.20 2.38
C GLY A 338 15.75 -22.27 3.71
N SER A 339 15.80 -23.43 4.39
CA SER A 339 15.13 -23.63 5.69
C SER A 339 15.75 -22.84 6.85
N ASP A 340 17.03 -22.44 6.78
CA ASP A 340 17.66 -21.49 7.73
C ASP A 340 18.25 -20.33 6.94
N ALA A 341 17.75 -19.12 7.18
CA ALA A 341 18.23 -17.93 6.53
C ALA A 341 18.39 -16.78 7.51
N ARG A 342 19.50 -16.07 7.37
CA ARG A 342 19.74 -14.81 8.07
C ARG A 342 20.22 -13.78 7.07
N VAL A 343 19.44 -12.71 6.93
CA VAL A 343 19.73 -11.62 6.00
C VAL A 343 19.96 -10.35 6.78
N MET A 344 21.00 -9.62 6.44
CA MET A 344 21.31 -8.32 7.02
C MET A 344 21.64 -7.33 5.91
N GLU A 345 21.00 -6.18 5.93
CA GLU A 345 21.30 -5.04 5.05
C GLU A 345 21.78 -3.85 5.86
N ARG A 346 22.83 -3.21 5.35
CA ARG A 346 23.29 -1.89 5.80
C ARG A 346 23.15 -0.92 4.63
N ARG A 347 22.30 0.07 4.80
CA ARG A 347 22.00 1.04 3.73
C ARG A 347 22.30 2.45 4.18
N GLY A 348 22.84 3.26 3.27
CA GLY A 348 23.03 4.70 3.44
C GLY A 348 22.59 5.41 2.17
N GLU A 349 21.78 6.46 2.29
CA GLU A 349 21.34 7.29 1.17
C GLU A 349 21.63 8.76 1.44
N ALA A 350 22.15 9.46 0.44
CA ALA A 350 22.25 10.92 0.43
C ALA A 350 21.44 11.48 -0.74
N ALA A 351 20.69 12.55 -0.50
CA ALA A 351 19.86 13.17 -1.52
C ALA A 351 20.00 14.69 -1.52
N ILE A 352 19.91 15.27 -2.71
CA ILE A 352 19.83 16.71 -2.93
C ILE A 352 18.83 16.99 -4.06
N GLY A 353 18.03 18.05 -3.89
CA GLY A 353 17.12 18.50 -4.92
C GLY A 353 16.87 20.00 -4.83
N LEU A 354 16.43 20.57 -5.93
CA LEU A 354 16.10 21.97 -6.01
C LEU A 354 14.82 22.19 -6.82
N THR A 355 14.13 23.28 -6.56
CA THR A 355 12.93 23.69 -7.27
C THR A 355 13.20 25.01 -7.98
N TRP A 356 13.17 25.01 -9.30
CA TRP A 356 13.37 26.19 -10.13
C TRP A 356 12.07 26.60 -10.82
N GLN A 357 11.59 27.79 -10.49
CA GLN A 357 10.45 28.38 -11.16
C GLN A 357 10.91 29.08 -12.44
N ALA A 358 10.92 28.36 -13.56
CA ALA A 358 11.40 28.85 -14.85
C ALA A 358 10.48 29.93 -15.44
N SER A 359 9.14 29.83 -15.17
CA SER A 359 8.15 30.85 -15.52
C SER A 359 6.95 30.78 -14.56
N LYS A 360 5.95 31.64 -14.74
CA LYS A 360 4.70 31.56 -13.97
C LYS A 360 3.96 30.22 -14.14
N ALA A 361 4.13 29.57 -15.26
CA ALA A 361 3.46 28.32 -15.58
C ALA A 361 4.37 27.09 -15.45
N VAL A 362 5.68 27.25 -15.47
CA VAL A 362 6.63 26.14 -15.57
C VAL A 362 7.54 26.05 -14.37
N THR A 363 7.58 24.88 -13.75
CA THR A 363 8.51 24.51 -12.68
C THR A 363 9.37 23.34 -13.12
N VAL A 364 10.64 23.38 -12.71
CA VAL A 364 11.63 22.33 -12.96
C VAL A 364 12.21 21.89 -11.62
N GLU A 365 12.22 20.58 -11.37
CA GLU A 365 12.62 19.99 -10.10
C GLU A 365 13.62 18.84 -10.37
N PRO A 366 14.91 19.16 -10.57
CA PRO A 366 15.95 18.13 -10.59
C PRO A 366 16.30 17.69 -9.17
N SER A 367 16.53 16.41 -9.00
CA SER A 367 17.10 15.83 -7.79
C SER A 367 18.01 14.65 -8.10
N LEU A 368 18.94 14.39 -7.20
CA LEU A 368 19.86 13.27 -7.27
C LEU A 368 19.90 12.60 -5.91
N ARG A 369 19.75 11.28 -5.91
CA ARG A 369 19.98 10.42 -4.75
C ARG A 369 21.12 9.46 -5.05
N ALA A 370 21.95 9.21 -4.07
CA ALA A 370 23.02 8.20 -4.13
C ALA A 370 22.78 7.24 -2.95
N GLU A 371 22.58 5.98 -3.25
CA GLU A 371 22.34 4.93 -2.26
C GLU A 371 23.46 3.90 -2.31
N TYR A 372 24.03 3.60 -1.15
CA TYR A 372 24.91 2.45 -0.93
C TYR A 372 24.16 1.43 -0.09
N SER A 373 24.12 0.18 -0.54
CA SER A 373 23.58 -0.94 0.18
C SER A 373 24.58 -2.09 0.21
N ARG A 374 24.73 -2.75 1.35
CA ARG A 374 25.45 -4.01 1.49
C ARG A 374 24.51 -5.04 2.09
N ILE A 375 24.30 -6.12 1.37
CA ILE A 375 23.42 -7.23 1.75
C ILE A 375 24.31 -8.44 2.03
N LYS A 376 24.10 -9.02 3.20
CA LYS A 376 24.77 -10.24 3.63
C LYS A 376 23.70 -11.26 4.03
N SER A 377 23.70 -12.41 3.38
CA SER A 377 22.94 -13.58 3.81
C SER A 377 23.88 -14.66 4.36
N SER A 378 23.35 -15.51 5.22
CA SER A 378 24.02 -16.70 5.78
C SER A 378 22.95 -17.72 6.22
N GLY A 379 23.30 -18.99 6.33
CA GLY A 379 22.45 -20.12 6.55
C GLY A 379 22.67 -21.12 5.42
N ASP A 380 21.60 -21.64 4.83
CA ASP A 380 21.67 -22.60 3.72
C ASP A 380 22.23 -21.99 2.43
N SER A 381 22.18 -20.66 2.32
CA SER A 381 22.82 -19.89 1.26
C SER A 381 23.67 -18.76 1.83
N SER A 382 24.76 -18.39 1.15
CA SER A 382 25.58 -17.26 1.58
C SER A 382 25.85 -16.29 0.46
N GLN A 383 25.56 -15.00 0.71
CA GLN A 383 25.81 -13.87 -0.18
C GLN A 383 26.45 -12.74 0.63
N ASP A 384 27.42 -12.03 0.07
CA ASP A 384 27.96 -10.78 0.64
C ASP A 384 28.24 -9.82 -0.52
N GLU A 385 27.26 -9.03 -0.89
CA GLU A 385 27.32 -8.11 -2.03
C GLU A 385 27.09 -6.66 -1.61
N SER A 386 27.72 -5.75 -2.33
CA SER A 386 27.57 -4.31 -2.13
C SER A 386 27.16 -3.64 -3.44
N PHE A 387 26.25 -2.70 -3.33
CA PHE A 387 25.68 -1.98 -4.46
C PHE A 387 25.80 -0.47 -4.25
N LEU A 388 26.03 0.26 -5.33
CA LEU A 388 25.94 1.71 -5.36
C LEU A 388 25.00 2.13 -6.47
N PHE A 389 23.91 2.78 -6.10
CA PHE A 389 22.87 3.23 -7.01
C PHE A 389 22.87 4.76 -7.09
N TRP A 390 22.95 5.27 -8.31
CA TRP A 390 22.67 6.67 -8.62
C TRP A 390 21.23 6.75 -9.12
N LYS A 391 20.40 7.54 -8.42
CA LYS A 391 18.95 7.67 -8.65
C LYS A 391 18.62 9.13 -9.01
N PRO A 392 18.95 9.57 -10.25
CA PRO A 392 18.57 10.88 -10.76
C PRO A 392 17.06 10.93 -10.97
N ARG A 393 16.46 12.09 -10.67
CA ARG A 393 15.07 12.41 -10.98
C ARG A 393 15.00 13.81 -11.57
N PHE A 394 14.23 13.94 -12.62
CA PHE A 394 13.98 15.19 -13.31
C PHE A 394 12.48 15.34 -13.56
N ARG A 395 11.88 16.39 -13.01
CA ARG A 395 10.47 16.67 -13.16
C ARG A 395 10.28 18.06 -13.78
N ILE A 396 9.40 18.15 -14.77
CA ILE A 396 8.88 19.40 -15.32
C ILE A 396 7.39 19.44 -15.11
N SER A 397 6.90 20.53 -14.54
CA SER A 397 5.47 20.76 -14.30
C SER A 397 5.04 22.00 -15.06
N TRP A 398 4.01 21.86 -15.90
CA TRP A 398 3.33 22.98 -16.56
C TRP A 398 1.91 23.11 -16.04
N ASN A 399 1.55 24.31 -15.58
CA ASN A 399 0.26 24.60 -14.99
C ASN A 399 -0.38 25.76 -15.77
N HIS A 400 -1.57 25.55 -16.29
CA HIS A 400 -2.34 26.57 -16.99
C HIS A 400 -3.82 26.47 -16.68
N ARG A 401 -4.36 27.44 -15.94
CA ARG A 401 -5.78 27.47 -15.52
C ARG A 401 -6.18 26.15 -14.81
N GLN A 402 -7.03 25.36 -15.46
CA GLN A 402 -7.57 24.08 -14.96
C GLN A 402 -6.81 22.87 -15.50
N SER A 403 -5.82 23.08 -16.36
CA SER A 403 -5.04 21.99 -17.00
C SER A 403 -3.63 21.96 -16.43
N ARG A 404 -3.09 20.78 -16.21
CA ARG A 404 -1.72 20.54 -15.75
C ARG A 404 -1.10 19.38 -16.49
N VAL A 405 0.21 19.52 -16.72
CA VAL A 405 1.01 18.44 -17.28
C VAL A 405 2.27 18.29 -16.44
N HIS A 406 2.59 17.06 -16.03
CA HIS A 406 3.85 16.71 -15.40
C HIS A 406 4.59 15.70 -16.26
N LEU A 407 5.83 15.98 -16.56
CA LEU A 407 6.78 15.01 -17.12
C LEU A 407 7.78 14.66 -16.03
N THR A 408 7.89 13.37 -15.70
CA THR A 408 8.88 12.86 -14.75
C THR A 408 9.75 11.82 -15.46
N ILE A 409 11.06 11.96 -15.33
CA ILE A 409 12.04 10.96 -15.76
C ILE A 409 12.89 10.64 -14.53
N GLU A 410 12.98 9.37 -14.16
CA GLU A 410 13.69 8.96 -12.96
C GLU A 410 14.31 7.57 -13.10
N ARG A 411 15.33 7.34 -12.29
CA ARG A 411 15.89 6.01 -12.04
C ARG A 411 15.72 5.66 -10.59
N GLU A 412 15.14 4.50 -10.32
CA GLU A 412 14.94 3.94 -8.99
C GLU A 412 15.68 2.61 -8.87
N ALA A 413 16.08 2.26 -7.64
CA ALA A 413 16.47 0.91 -7.27
C ALA A 413 15.37 0.32 -6.39
N GLY A 414 14.87 -0.84 -6.75
CA GLY A 414 13.92 -1.61 -5.94
C GLY A 414 14.62 -2.14 -4.69
N GLN A 415 13.82 -2.65 -3.77
CA GLN A 415 14.31 -3.35 -2.59
C GLN A 415 14.03 -4.84 -2.74
N LEU A 416 14.90 -5.66 -2.13
CA LEU A 416 14.68 -7.11 -2.07
C LEU A 416 13.69 -7.41 -0.96
N ASP A 417 12.78 -8.32 -1.19
CA ASP A 417 12.07 -8.93 -0.08
C ASP A 417 13.03 -9.89 0.65
N PHE A 418 13.11 -9.78 1.97
CA PHE A 418 13.97 -10.67 2.73
C PHE A 418 13.30 -12.01 2.99
N GLU A 419 11.98 -12.08 2.90
CA GLU A 419 11.24 -13.34 2.98
C GLU A 419 11.56 -14.25 1.80
N ASP A 420 11.89 -13.69 0.62
CA ASP A 420 12.37 -14.47 -0.54
C ASP A 420 13.60 -15.34 -0.24
N PHE A 421 14.36 -15.05 0.82
CA PHE A 421 15.52 -15.87 1.21
C PHE A 421 15.15 -17.06 2.12
N VAL A 422 13.92 -17.14 2.60
CA VAL A 422 13.39 -18.22 3.44
C VAL A 422 12.48 -19.11 2.59
N ALA A 423 12.51 -20.42 2.82
CA ALA A 423 11.58 -21.32 2.14
C ALA A 423 10.15 -21.10 2.64
N SER A 424 9.19 -21.19 1.71
CA SER A 424 7.75 -21.14 1.97
C SER A 424 7.04 -22.35 1.37
N ALA A 425 5.82 -22.65 1.81
CA ALA A 425 5.03 -23.77 1.27
C ALA A 425 3.54 -23.43 1.24
N GLU A 426 2.88 -23.80 0.14
CA GLU A 426 1.42 -23.88 -0.01
C GLU A 426 1.04 -25.38 -0.05
N LEU A 427 0.90 -26.04 1.12
CA LEU A 427 0.70 -27.50 1.22
C LEU A 427 -0.56 -27.96 0.49
N ASP A 428 -1.64 -27.17 0.51
CA ASP A 428 -2.89 -27.47 -0.20
C ASP A 428 -2.76 -27.57 -1.73
N ARG A 429 -1.55 -27.30 -2.24
CA ARG A 429 -1.17 -27.39 -3.66
C ARG A 429 0.08 -28.21 -3.90
N ASP A 430 0.57 -28.89 -2.87
CA ASP A 430 1.82 -29.65 -2.90
C ASP A 430 3.00 -28.82 -3.43
N ASP A 431 3.06 -27.54 -3.01
CA ASP A 431 3.96 -26.54 -3.55
C ASP A 431 4.94 -26.03 -2.49
N ILE A 432 6.22 -26.18 -2.77
CA ILE A 432 7.32 -25.70 -1.92
C ILE A 432 8.22 -24.80 -2.74
N VAL A 433 8.33 -23.54 -2.32
CA VAL A 433 9.24 -22.55 -2.90
C VAL A 433 10.51 -22.50 -2.05
N ALA A 434 11.64 -22.77 -2.67
CA ALA A 434 12.94 -22.70 -1.98
C ALA A 434 13.36 -21.26 -1.72
N GLY A 435 14.08 -21.03 -0.62
CA GLY A 435 14.70 -19.73 -0.36
C GLY A 435 15.72 -19.35 -1.44
N ALA A 436 15.69 -18.09 -1.86
CA ALA A 436 16.60 -17.56 -2.87
C ALA A 436 18.06 -17.66 -2.44
N ARG A 437 18.94 -18.13 -3.34
CA ARG A 437 20.37 -18.24 -3.05
C ARG A 437 21.12 -16.94 -3.17
N SER A 438 20.73 -16.10 -4.12
CA SER A 438 21.30 -14.76 -4.32
C SER A 438 20.30 -13.89 -5.07
N LEU A 439 20.10 -12.64 -4.61
CA LEU A 439 19.24 -11.67 -5.24
C LEU A 439 19.97 -10.33 -5.40
N ARG A 440 19.65 -9.64 -6.50
CA ARG A 440 20.10 -8.26 -6.75
C ARG A 440 18.89 -7.34 -6.82
N PRO A 441 18.97 -6.16 -6.17
CA PRO A 441 17.91 -5.17 -6.30
C PRO A 441 17.66 -4.79 -7.76
N PRO A 442 16.41 -4.87 -8.26
CA PRO A 442 16.10 -4.45 -9.61
C PRO A 442 16.27 -2.95 -9.76
N THR A 443 16.72 -2.49 -10.93
CA THR A 443 16.80 -1.06 -11.21
C THR A 443 15.88 -0.68 -12.36
N THR A 444 15.13 0.41 -12.19
CA THR A 444 14.11 0.83 -13.13
C THR A 444 14.36 2.26 -13.62
N TRP A 445 14.51 2.45 -14.93
CA TRP A 445 14.34 3.74 -15.58
C TRP A 445 12.87 3.92 -15.95
N SER A 446 12.26 4.99 -15.49
CA SER A 446 10.88 5.32 -15.82
C SER A 446 10.76 6.71 -16.44
N ALA A 447 9.82 6.83 -17.38
CA ALA A 447 9.35 8.10 -17.92
C ALA A 447 7.83 8.13 -17.81
N ALA A 448 7.29 9.14 -17.14
CA ALA A 448 5.86 9.30 -16.91
C ALA A 448 5.38 10.67 -17.36
N ILE A 449 4.24 10.71 -18.05
CA ILE A 449 3.50 11.92 -18.37
C ILE A 449 2.16 11.84 -17.67
N LEU A 450 1.90 12.80 -16.78
CA LEU A 450 0.61 12.98 -16.14
C LEU A 450 -0.07 14.22 -16.74
N PHE A 451 -1.32 14.06 -17.15
CA PHE A 451 -2.22 15.14 -17.54
C PHE A 451 -3.40 15.22 -16.59
N GLU A 452 -3.60 16.35 -15.94
CA GLU A 452 -4.78 16.64 -15.09
C GLU A 452 -5.63 17.73 -15.76
N GLN A 453 -6.93 17.48 -15.86
CA GLN A 453 -7.94 18.46 -16.27
C GLN A 453 -9.02 18.57 -15.21
N ARG A 454 -9.21 19.77 -14.67
CA ARG A 454 -10.30 20.10 -13.75
C ARG A 454 -11.52 20.56 -14.52
N PHE A 455 -12.69 20.21 -14.06
CA PHE A 455 -13.97 20.62 -14.66
C PHE A 455 -15.09 20.67 -13.62
N TRP A 456 -16.14 21.41 -13.87
CA TRP A 456 -17.35 21.53 -13.04
C TRP A 456 -17.13 21.99 -11.59
N GLY A 457 -15.98 22.53 -11.25
CA GLY A 457 -15.56 22.90 -9.89
C GLY A 457 -14.76 21.77 -9.24
N ASP A 458 -15.41 20.72 -8.77
CA ASP A 458 -14.79 19.62 -8.04
C ASP A 458 -14.48 18.39 -8.91
N GLY A 459 -14.85 18.41 -10.20
CA GLY A 459 -14.50 17.35 -11.14
C GLY A 459 -13.03 17.37 -11.52
N ALA A 460 -12.45 16.19 -11.71
CA ALA A 460 -11.07 16.00 -12.17
C ALA A 460 -10.95 14.77 -13.05
N LEU A 461 -10.17 14.90 -14.14
CA LEU A 461 -9.69 13.78 -14.96
C LEU A 461 -8.17 13.80 -14.90
N ILE A 462 -7.57 12.70 -14.49
CA ILE A 462 -6.12 12.50 -14.44
C ILE A 462 -5.77 11.32 -15.33
N LEU A 463 -4.85 11.53 -16.28
CA LEU A 463 -4.32 10.49 -17.15
C LEU A 463 -2.82 10.39 -16.94
N THR A 464 -2.32 9.21 -16.58
CA THR A 464 -0.89 8.95 -16.38
C THR A 464 -0.44 7.85 -17.34
N LEU A 465 0.41 8.23 -18.30
CA LEU A 465 1.13 7.28 -19.15
C LEU A 465 2.54 7.09 -18.61
N ARG A 466 2.91 5.85 -18.28
CA ARG A 466 4.23 5.48 -17.76
C ARG A 466 4.87 4.42 -18.62
N ARG A 467 6.16 4.57 -18.88
CA ARG A 467 6.99 3.56 -19.53
C ARG A 467 8.23 3.28 -18.69
N GLU A 468 8.50 2.00 -18.50
CA GLU A 468 9.58 1.50 -17.64
C GLU A 468 10.49 0.56 -18.42
N ARG A 469 11.77 0.61 -18.06
CA ARG A 469 12.79 -0.38 -18.40
C ARG A 469 13.42 -0.86 -17.11
N ILE A 470 13.28 -2.13 -16.86
CA ILE A 470 13.70 -2.78 -15.63
C ILE A 470 14.92 -3.65 -15.96
N ASP A 471 16.01 -3.46 -15.23
CA ASP A 471 17.16 -4.36 -15.23
C ASP A 471 17.07 -5.21 -13.97
N ASP A 472 17.45 -6.49 -14.07
CA ASP A 472 17.40 -7.48 -12.98
C ASP A 472 15.97 -7.73 -12.45
N VAL A 473 15.01 -7.97 -13.35
CA VAL A 473 13.63 -8.34 -12.99
C VAL A 473 13.66 -9.56 -12.06
N ILE A 474 12.97 -9.47 -10.94
CA ILE A 474 12.77 -10.58 -10.01
C ILE A 474 11.54 -11.38 -10.47
N ASP A 475 11.66 -12.68 -10.53
CA ASP A 475 10.61 -13.63 -10.91
C ASP A 475 11.09 -15.07 -10.56
N HIS A 476 10.38 -16.11 -10.92
CA HIS A 476 10.73 -17.50 -10.60
C HIS A 476 11.90 -18.02 -11.44
N VAL A 477 12.80 -18.74 -10.77
CA VAL A 477 13.95 -19.45 -11.34
C VAL A 477 14.06 -20.87 -10.76
N LEU A 478 14.69 -21.76 -11.49
CA LEU A 478 14.99 -23.11 -11.02
C LEU A 478 16.22 -23.12 -10.12
N VAL A 479 16.11 -23.81 -8.98
CA VAL A 479 17.22 -24.08 -8.06
C VAL A 479 17.30 -25.59 -7.78
N GLU A 480 18.51 -26.16 -7.90
CA GLU A 480 18.79 -27.55 -7.50
C GLU A 480 19.33 -27.58 -6.06
N SER A 481 18.78 -28.42 -5.22
CA SER A 481 19.24 -28.65 -3.85
C SER A 481 19.05 -30.10 -3.44
N GLY A 482 20.12 -30.73 -2.93
CA GLY A 482 20.06 -32.12 -2.52
C GLY A 482 19.81 -33.15 -3.63
N GLY A 483 19.86 -32.74 -4.90
CA GLY A 483 19.50 -33.58 -6.05
C GLY A 483 18.04 -33.42 -6.47
N GLU A 484 17.28 -32.59 -5.80
CA GLU A 484 15.90 -32.22 -6.13
C GLU A 484 15.85 -30.79 -6.74
N LEU A 485 14.82 -30.53 -7.54
CA LEU A 485 14.59 -29.29 -8.26
C LEU A 485 13.47 -28.53 -7.57
N PHE A 486 13.69 -27.26 -7.29
CA PHE A 486 12.72 -26.37 -6.67
C PHE A 486 12.57 -25.08 -7.46
N ASP A 487 11.38 -24.51 -7.46
CA ASP A 487 11.21 -23.12 -7.80
C ASP A 487 11.74 -22.23 -6.66
N ALA A 488 12.34 -21.11 -7.03
CA ALA A 488 12.80 -20.09 -6.10
C ALA A 488 12.70 -18.73 -6.75
N VAL A 489 12.69 -17.67 -5.94
CA VAL A 489 12.76 -16.31 -6.43
C VAL A 489 14.18 -16.00 -6.93
N GLY A 490 14.30 -15.32 -8.09
CA GLY A 490 15.60 -15.00 -8.70
C GLY A 490 15.54 -13.87 -9.72
N ASN A 491 16.71 -13.40 -10.17
CA ASN A 491 16.78 -12.37 -11.20
C ASN A 491 16.76 -12.99 -12.59
N ILE A 492 15.78 -12.65 -13.42
CA ILE A 492 15.58 -13.19 -14.77
C ILE A 492 16.02 -12.23 -15.92
N GLY A 493 16.69 -11.13 -15.59
CA GLY A 493 17.28 -10.22 -16.57
C GLY A 493 16.41 -8.99 -16.85
N LYS A 494 16.26 -8.61 -18.15
CA LYS A 494 15.70 -7.31 -18.54
C LYS A 494 14.22 -7.39 -18.89
N GLY A 495 13.41 -6.51 -18.24
CA GLY A 495 11.99 -6.33 -18.51
C GLY A 495 11.64 -4.94 -19.03
N LYS A 496 10.42 -4.83 -19.54
CA LYS A 496 9.79 -3.56 -19.93
C LYS A 496 8.34 -3.57 -19.47
N ARG A 497 7.86 -2.41 -18.99
CA ARG A 497 6.47 -2.21 -18.59
C ARG A 497 5.96 -0.90 -19.21
N THR A 498 4.70 -0.88 -19.62
CA THR A 498 4.01 0.32 -20.08
C THR A 498 2.64 0.30 -19.49
N SER A 499 2.24 1.37 -18.79
CA SER A 499 0.93 1.49 -18.17
C SER A 499 0.26 2.81 -18.55
N LEU A 500 -1.08 2.76 -18.66
CA LEU A 500 -1.95 3.91 -18.76
C LEU A 500 -2.94 3.83 -17.59
N ARG A 501 -2.89 4.80 -16.69
CA ARG A 501 -3.84 4.94 -15.59
C ARG A 501 -4.74 6.14 -15.85
N ALA A 502 -6.05 5.95 -15.74
CA ALA A 502 -7.07 6.98 -15.88
C ALA A 502 -7.87 7.07 -14.57
N GLU A 503 -7.91 8.26 -13.98
CA GLU A 503 -8.65 8.56 -12.76
C GLU A 503 -9.69 9.66 -13.07
N LEU A 504 -10.93 9.41 -12.72
CA LEU A 504 -12.04 10.33 -12.92
C LEU A 504 -12.74 10.58 -11.58
N THR A 505 -12.92 11.85 -11.22
CA THR A 505 -13.86 12.30 -10.20
C THR A 505 -14.88 13.18 -10.88
N ALA A 506 -16.15 12.78 -10.89
CA ALA A 506 -17.23 13.48 -11.58
C ALA A 506 -18.41 13.75 -10.64
N PRO A 507 -18.50 14.96 -10.04
CA PRO A 507 -19.72 15.40 -9.35
C PRO A 507 -20.80 15.72 -10.39
N LEU A 508 -21.99 15.11 -10.23
CA LEU A 508 -23.05 15.22 -11.24
C LEU A 508 -24.05 16.35 -10.98
N ASP A 509 -23.77 17.25 -10.04
CA ASP A 509 -24.62 18.40 -9.70
C ASP A 509 -24.94 19.28 -10.91
N ARG A 510 -23.96 19.49 -11.80
CA ARG A 510 -24.12 20.25 -13.05
C ARG A 510 -25.10 19.63 -14.03
N LEU A 511 -25.35 18.32 -13.92
CA LEU A 511 -26.31 17.58 -14.70
C LEU A 511 -27.68 17.50 -14.01
N GLY A 512 -27.88 18.20 -12.89
CA GLY A 512 -29.10 18.20 -12.09
C GLY A 512 -29.22 17.04 -11.09
N LEU A 513 -28.23 16.17 -11.03
CA LEU A 513 -28.17 15.03 -10.12
C LEU A 513 -27.41 15.41 -8.85
N LYS A 514 -28.09 16.13 -7.96
CA LYS A 514 -27.47 16.72 -6.75
C LYS A 514 -26.97 15.67 -5.76
N GLY A 515 -25.76 15.88 -5.24
CA GLY A 515 -25.15 15.02 -4.24
C GLY A 515 -24.65 13.67 -4.79
N ILE A 516 -24.65 13.51 -6.12
CA ILE A 516 -24.11 12.30 -6.76
C ILE A 516 -22.69 12.55 -7.26
N GLU A 517 -21.78 11.66 -6.88
CA GLU A 517 -20.41 11.63 -7.37
C GLU A 517 -20.05 10.25 -7.91
N ILE A 518 -19.36 10.22 -9.04
CA ILE A 518 -18.74 9.02 -9.60
C ILE A 518 -17.23 9.18 -9.52
N ARG A 519 -16.55 8.17 -8.96
CA ARG A 519 -15.11 8.03 -9.01
C ARG A 519 -14.75 6.75 -9.75
N THR A 520 -13.77 6.83 -10.61
CA THR A 520 -13.30 5.68 -11.39
C THR A 520 -11.80 5.71 -11.51
N THR A 521 -11.18 4.57 -11.28
CA THR A 521 -9.75 4.35 -11.55
C THR A 521 -9.63 3.15 -12.48
N LEU A 522 -8.97 3.33 -13.63
CA LEU A 522 -8.71 2.27 -14.61
C LEU A 522 -7.21 2.23 -14.90
N THR A 523 -6.63 1.04 -14.83
CA THR A 523 -5.22 0.81 -15.17
C THR A 523 -5.12 -0.23 -16.28
N PHE A 524 -4.44 0.13 -17.36
CA PHE A 524 -4.06 -0.77 -18.46
C PHE A 524 -2.55 -0.96 -18.41
N LEU A 525 -2.08 -2.19 -18.36
CA LEU A 525 -0.68 -2.54 -18.21
C LEU A 525 -0.26 -3.56 -19.26
N LYS A 526 0.92 -3.36 -19.83
CA LYS A 526 1.58 -4.30 -20.72
C LYS A 526 3.04 -4.44 -20.31
N SER A 527 3.42 -5.63 -19.92
CA SER A 527 4.82 -5.96 -19.62
C SER A 527 5.39 -6.96 -20.61
N ARG A 528 6.71 -7.09 -20.60
CA ARG A 528 7.44 -8.06 -21.40
C ARG A 528 8.79 -8.35 -20.79
N VAL A 529 9.07 -9.63 -20.63
CA VAL A 529 10.36 -10.19 -20.19
C VAL A 529 10.71 -11.40 -21.07
N THR A 530 11.97 -11.84 -21.06
CA THR A 530 12.34 -13.14 -21.65
C THR A 530 12.22 -14.19 -20.57
N ASP A 531 11.45 -15.24 -20.84
CA ASP A 531 11.31 -16.38 -19.94
C ASP A 531 12.65 -17.14 -19.85
N PRO A 532 13.21 -17.36 -18.65
CA PRO A 532 14.49 -18.05 -18.50
C PRO A 532 14.40 -19.56 -18.89
N VAL A 533 13.20 -20.15 -18.83
CA VAL A 533 12.98 -21.57 -19.12
C VAL A 533 12.80 -21.81 -20.61
N THR A 534 11.88 -21.06 -21.25
CA THR A 534 11.52 -21.31 -22.67
C THR A 534 12.28 -20.43 -23.67
N GLY A 535 12.92 -19.34 -23.23
CA GLY A 535 13.54 -18.34 -24.08
C GLY A 535 12.54 -17.39 -24.79
N GLU A 536 11.25 -17.63 -24.65
CA GLU A 536 10.19 -16.84 -25.28
C GLU A 536 9.90 -15.52 -24.56
N LYS A 537 9.17 -14.63 -25.23
CA LYS A 537 8.69 -13.37 -24.62
C LYS A 537 7.35 -13.61 -23.94
N ARG A 538 7.27 -13.27 -22.65
CA ARG A 538 6.07 -13.37 -21.84
C ARG A 538 5.81 -12.10 -21.00
N TRP A 539 4.69 -12.05 -20.30
CA TRP A 539 4.46 -11.06 -19.25
C TRP A 539 5.39 -11.33 -18.06
N ILE A 540 5.68 -10.31 -17.28
CA ILE A 540 6.26 -10.48 -15.94
C ILE A 540 5.17 -11.16 -15.11
N SER A 541 5.54 -12.10 -14.25
CA SER A 541 4.59 -12.80 -13.36
C SER A 541 3.80 -11.78 -12.52
N GLU A 542 2.53 -12.10 -12.23
CA GLU A 542 1.57 -11.32 -11.43
C GLU A 542 1.16 -9.96 -12.02
N ASP A 543 1.77 -9.53 -13.12
CA ASP A 543 1.31 -8.32 -13.81
C ASP A 543 -0.14 -8.48 -14.30
N ARG A 544 -0.99 -7.51 -13.94
CA ARG A 544 -2.41 -7.45 -14.32
C ARG A 544 -2.60 -6.53 -15.52
N PRO A 545 -2.93 -7.07 -16.70
CA PRO A 545 -3.11 -6.25 -17.92
C PRO A 545 -4.19 -5.20 -17.82
N PHE A 546 -5.19 -5.43 -16.97
CA PHE A 546 -6.29 -4.53 -16.69
C PHE A 546 -6.72 -4.64 -15.24
N GLU A 547 -6.89 -3.49 -14.58
CA GLU A 547 -7.55 -3.33 -13.28
C GLU A 547 -8.46 -2.13 -13.33
N GLY A 548 -9.55 -2.17 -12.57
CA GLY A 548 -10.44 -1.03 -12.52
C GLY A 548 -11.39 -1.05 -11.34
N ASP A 549 -11.60 0.14 -10.77
CA ASP A 549 -12.53 0.40 -9.69
C ASP A 549 -13.48 1.52 -10.07
N VAL A 550 -14.76 1.34 -9.77
CA VAL A 550 -15.81 2.33 -9.97
C VAL A 550 -16.56 2.50 -8.67
N ARG A 551 -16.67 3.73 -8.21
CA ARG A 551 -17.43 4.09 -7.01
C ARG A 551 -18.50 5.11 -7.37
N PHE A 552 -19.70 4.81 -7.00
CA PHE A 552 -20.85 5.71 -7.03
C PHE A 552 -21.24 6.07 -5.60
N THR A 553 -21.40 7.35 -5.31
CA THR A 553 -21.86 7.84 -3.99
C THR A 553 -22.99 8.83 -4.19
N HIS A 554 -24.04 8.73 -3.36
CA HIS A 554 -25.14 9.68 -3.32
C HIS A 554 -25.36 10.16 -1.89
N ASP A 555 -25.03 11.42 -1.65
CA ASP A 555 -25.33 12.13 -0.40
C ASP A 555 -26.71 12.78 -0.53
N LEU A 556 -27.68 12.31 0.26
CA LEU A 556 -29.03 12.84 0.24
C LEU A 556 -29.12 14.24 0.86
N PRO A 557 -30.03 15.11 0.41
CA PRO A 557 -30.23 16.42 0.99
C PRO A 557 -30.40 16.37 2.51
N GLY A 558 -29.70 17.27 3.21
CA GLY A 558 -29.68 17.30 4.68
C GLY A 558 -28.57 16.51 5.33
N GLY A 559 -27.73 15.77 4.54
CA GLY A 559 -26.50 15.12 4.99
C GLY A 559 -26.66 13.95 5.96
N ARG A 560 -27.91 13.56 6.30
CA ARG A 560 -28.17 12.46 7.24
C ARG A 560 -28.01 11.09 6.64
N TRP A 561 -28.28 10.94 5.34
CA TRP A 561 -28.20 9.68 4.64
C TRP A 561 -27.24 9.78 3.48
N SER A 562 -26.40 8.78 3.36
CA SER A 562 -25.55 8.54 2.21
C SER A 562 -25.64 7.07 1.82
N TRP A 563 -25.56 6.76 0.55
CA TRP A 563 -25.44 5.40 0.06
C TRP A 563 -24.53 5.36 -1.16
N GLY A 564 -23.97 4.21 -1.43
CA GLY A 564 -23.08 4.05 -2.56
C GLY A 564 -23.02 2.63 -3.06
N LEU A 565 -22.46 2.52 -4.27
CA LEU A 565 -22.14 1.26 -4.93
C LEU A 565 -20.66 1.31 -5.30
N ASP A 566 -19.98 0.22 -5.05
CA ASP A 566 -18.57 0.02 -5.40
C ASP A 566 -18.47 -1.18 -6.35
N ALA A 567 -17.62 -1.09 -7.37
CA ALA A 567 -17.36 -2.18 -8.30
C ALA A 567 -15.87 -2.32 -8.51
N SER A 568 -15.31 -3.48 -8.17
CA SER A 568 -13.96 -3.89 -8.59
C SER A 568 -14.10 -4.77 -9.84
N LEU A 569 -13.53 -4.29 -10.96
CA LEU A 569 -13.74 -4.90 -12.27
C LEU A 569 -12.93 -6.19 -12.41
N ALA A 570 -13.40 -7.08 -13.26
CA ALA A 570 -12.75 -8.35 -13.56
C ALA A 570 -11.30 -8.14 -14.05
N HIS A 571 -10.39 -8.91 -13.54
CA HIS A 571 -8.99 -8.92 -13.93
C HIS A 571 -8.41 -10.34 -14.03
N GLN A 572 -7.19 -10.43 -14.51
CA GLN A 572 -6.44 -11.67 -14.60
C GLN A 572 -4.97 -11.42 -14.41
N GLU A 573 -4.28 -12.44 -13.89
CA GLU A 573 -2.82 -12.47 -13.76
C GLU A 573 -2.28 -13.85 -14.16
N ARG A 574 -0.97 -13.93 -14.33
CA ARG A 574 -0.26 -15.18 -14.65
C ARG A 574 1.02 -15.25 -13.86
N GLU A 575 1.34 -16.44 -13.43
CA GLU A 575 2.59 -16.80 -12.80
C GLU A 575 3.28 -17.86 -13.64
N TYR A 576 4.59 -17.75 -13.78
CA TYR A 576 5.39 -18.64 -14.63
C TYR A 576 6.51 -19.22 -13.79
N ARG A 577 6.36 -20.49 -13.41
CA ARG A 577 7.37 -21.25 -12.71
C ARG A 577 8.17 -22.13 -13.67
N PHE A 578 9.06 -22.95 -13.17
CA PHE A 578 9.90 -23.80 -14.00
C PHE A 578 9.09 -24.84 -14.80
N ASP A 579 8.23 -25.56 -14.13
CA ASP A 579 7.39 -26.64 -14.65
C ASP A 579 5.90 -26.32 -14.63
N GLU A 580 5.52 -25.11 -14.20
CA GLU A 580 4.14 -24.72 -14.01
C GLU A 580 3.80 -23.39 -14.70
N LEU A 581 2.58 -23.29 -15.21
CA LEU A 581 1.94 -22.06 -15.63
C LEU A 581 0.60 -21.90 -14.91
N ARG A 582 0.53 -20.93 -14.02
CA ARG A 582 -0.69 -20.58 -13.32
C ARG A 582 -1.37 -19.38 -13.97
N GLN A 583 -2.69 -19.39 -14.05
CA GLN A 583 -3.52 -18.30 -14.52
C GLN A 583 -4.71 -18.09 -13.61
N GLU A 584 -4.73 -16.99 -12.90
CA GLU A 584 -5.86 -16.57 -12.08
C GLU A 584 -6.73 -15.55 -12.81
N ARG A 585 -8.06 -15.68 -12.65
CA ARG A 585 -9.06 -14.76 -13.16
C ARG A 585 -10.09 -14.49 -12.08
N LYS A 586 -10.23 -13.22 -11.70
CA LYS A 586 -11.26 -12.76 -10.77
C LYS A 586 -12.37 -12.03 -11.53
N GLY A 587 -13.61 -12.40 -11.27
CA GLY A 587 -14.79 -11.73 -11.83
C GLY A 587 -15.04 -10.37 -11.17
N THR A 588 -15.98 -9.60 -11.72
CA THR A 588 -16.37 -8.31 -11.12
C THR A 588 -17.04 -8.54 -9.77
N ALA A 589 -16.54 -7.89 -8.73
CA ALA A 589 -17.18 -7.78 -7.43
C ALA A 589 -17.98 -6.48 -7.34
N LEU A 590 -19.22 -6.55 -6.85
CA LEU A 590 -20.05 -5.38 -6.53
C LEU A 590 -20.25 -5.30 -5.04
N GLY A 591 -20.09 -4.09 -4.48
CA GLY A 591 -20.39 -3.75 -3.11
C GLY A 591 -21.47 -2.68 -3.03
N ALA A 592 -22.11 -2.56 -1.89
CA ALA A 592 -23.05 -1.49 -1.59
C ALA A 592 -22.93 -1.09 -0.12
N HIS A 593 -23.17 0.18 0.16
CA HIS A 593 -23.24 0.64 1.54
C HIS A 593 -24.36 1.66 1.74
N VAL A 594 -24.85 1.70 2.96
CA VAL A 594 -25.79 2.74 3.44
C VAL A 594 -25.25 3.28 4.75
N GLU A 595 -25.23 4.59 4.87
CA GLU A 595 -24.77 5.28 6.05
C GLU A 595 -25.85 6.23 6.56
N PHE A 596 -26.13 6.18 7.85
CA PHE A 596 -27.07 7.04 8.55
C PHE A 596 -26.37 7.85 9.64
N ARG A 597 -26.52 9.16 9.59
CA ARG A 597 -25.98 10.14 10.54
C ARG A 597 -27.15 10.87 11.21
N PRO A 598 -27.64 10.40 12.35
CA PRO A 598 -28.72 11.07 13.11
C PRO A 598 -28.36 12.51 13.44
N ASP A 599 -27.10 12.73 13.82
CA ASP A 599 -26.46 13.98 14.13
C ASP A 599 -24.95 13.92 13.82
N SER A 600 -24.21 14.99 14.17
CA SER A 600 -22.76 15.08 13.97
C SER A 600 -21.93 14.11 14.83
N LYS A 601 -22.54 13.46 15.84
CA LYS A 601 -21.88 12.57 16.79
C LYS A 601 -21.99 11.10 16.44
N TRP A 602 -23.07 10.70 15.77
CA TRP A 602 -23.37 9.33 15.46
C TRP A 602 -23.25 9.01 13.98
N ARG A 603 -22.67 7.88 13.68
CA ARG A 603 -22.63 7.25 12.37
C ARG A 603 -23.00 5.78 12.51
N ILE A 604 -23.96 5.34 11.71
CA ILE A 604 -24.35 3.94 11.57
C ILE A 604 -24.15 3.58 10.10
N ARG A 605 -23.31 2.58 9.82
CA ARG A 605 -23.01 2.14 8.44
C ARG A 605 -23.26 0.65 8.32
N GLY A 606 -24.05 0.28 7.33
CA GLY A 606 -24.20 -1.08 6.84
C GLY A 606 -23.54 -1.21 5.48
N GLU A 607 -22.80 -2.28 5.27
CA GLU A 607 -22.02 -2.54 4.05
C GLU A 607 -22.14 -4.01 3.65
N ILE A 608 -22.21 -4.25 2.37
CA ILE A 608 -22.08 -5.57 1.76
C ILE A 608 -21.02 -5.49 0.69
N GLU A 609 -19.99 -6.27 0.81
CA GLU A 609 -18.97 -6.45 -0.22
C GLU A 609 -19.27 -7.72 -1.01
N ASN A 610 -18.82 -7.73 -2.27
CA ASN A 610 -18.99 -8.89 -3.17
C ASN A 610 -20.41 -9.45 -3.22
N MET A 611 -21.44 -8.60 -3.25
CA MET A 611 -22.87 -8.99 -3.33
C MET A 611 -23.20 -9.84 -4.57
N THR A 612 -22.34 -9.84 -5.57
CA THR A 612 -22.44 -10.65 -6.79
C THR A 612 -21.89 -12.06 -6.65
N SER A 613 -21.23 -12.39 -5.53
CA SER A 613 -20.50 -13.66 -5.35
C SER A 613 -19.60 -13.92 -6.55
N ARG A 614 -18.61 -13.04 -6.76
CA ARG A 614 -17.74 -13.10 -7.94
C ARG A 614 -17.14 -14.50 -8.10
N LYS A 615 -16.85 -14.85 -9.35
CA LYS A 615 -16.18 -16.12 -9.66
C LYS A 615 -14.67 -15.88 -9.67
N LEU A 616 -13.97 -16.71 -8.92
CA LEU A 616 -12.53 -16.89 -9.01
C LEU A 616 -12.29 -18.18 -9.82
N VAL A 617 -11.45 -18.08 -10.84
CA VAL A 617 -11.03 -19.23 -11.65
C VAL A 617 -9.52 -19.24 -11.68
N ASP A 618 -8.94 -20.21 -11.02
CA ASP A 618 -7.52 -20.45 -11.04
C ASP A 618 -7.25 -21.71 -11.90
N ARG A 619 -6.33 -21.60 -12.84
CA ARG A 619 -5.91 -22.69 -13.73
C ARG A 619 -4.41 -22.88 -13.61
N ARG A 620 -4.02 -24.03 -13.14
CA ARG A 620 -2.67 -24.51 -13.00
C ARG A 620 -2.41 -25.54 -14.10
N ARG A 621 -1.32 -25.38 -14.86
CA ARG A 621 -0.84 -26.35 -15.86
C ARG A 621 0.52 -26.82 -15.44
N GLU A 622 0.65 -28.09 -15.22
CA GLU A 622 1.87 -28.77 -14.84
C GLU A 622 2.48 -29.49 -16.04
N TYR A 623 3.80 -29.51 -16.10
CA TYR A 623 4.55 -30.09 -17.20
C TYR A 623 5.51 -31.16 -16.65
N ASP A 624 5.61 -32.27 -17.34
CA ASP A 624 6.61 -33.28 -17.03
C ASP A 624 8.02 -32.73 -17.30
N GLY A 625 8.75 -32.44 -16.22
CA GLY A 625 10.02 -31.73 -16.22
C GLY A 625 9.85 -30.23 -16.41
N SER A 626 10.34 -29.63 -17.48
CA SER A 626 10.27 -28.18 -17.67
C SER A 626 9.20 -27.76 -18.67
N ARG A 627 8.69 -26.53 -18.53
CA ARG A 627 7.81 -25.91 -19.54
C ARG A 627 8.43 -25.84 -20.94
N ALA A 628 9.77 -25.86 -21.05
CA ALA A 628 10.47 -25.90 -22.34
C ALA A 628 10.27 -27.23 -23.08
N ALA A 629 10.09 -28.35 -22.38
CA ALA A 629 9.80 -29.62 -22.97
C ALA A 629 8.39 -29.68 -23.57
N ALA A 630 7.49 -28.80 -23.13
CA ALA A 630 6.10 -28.68 -23.56
C ALA A 630 5.27 -29.98 -23.40
N LEU A 631 5.71 -30.89 -22.53
CA LEU A 631 5.00 -32.10 -22.18
C LEU A 631 4.04 -31.82 -21.03
N LEU A 632 2.78 -31.50 -21.37
CA LEU A 632 1.75 -31.29 -20.35
C LEU A 632 1.51 -32.61 -19.62
N ASP A 633 1.57 -32.53 -18.27
CA ASP A 633 1.26 -33.67 -17.39
C ASP A 633 -0.19 -33.56 -16.93
N SER A 634 -0.54 -32.46 -16.28
CA SER A 634 -1.89 -32.25 -15.76
C SER A 634 -2.38 -30.84 -15.96
N THR A 635 -3.68 -30.62 -15.76
CA THR A 635 -4.29 -29.29 -15.63
C THR A 635 -5.27 -29.30 -14.47
N GLU A 636 -5.00 -28.52 -13.46
CA GLU A 636 -5.93 -28.26 -12.38
C GLU A 636 -6.75 -27.00 -12.68
N VAL A 637 -8.04 -27.04 -12.43
CA VAL A 637 -8.94 -25.89 -12.58
C VAL A 637 -9.81 -25.73 -11.33
N ARG A 638 -9.47 -24.74 -10.53
CA ARG A 638 -10.22 -24.31 -9.35
C ARG A 638 -11.25 -23.25 -9.76
N ARG A 639 -12.52 -23.47 -9.44
CA ARG A 639 -13.62 -22.54 -9.68
C ARG A 639 -14.37 -22.29 -8.38
N ILE A 640 -14.10 -21.15 -7.75
CA ILE A 640 -14.72 -20.73 -6.49
C ILE A 640 -15.75 -19.64 -6.77
N LYS A 641 -16.88 -19.68 -6.08
CA LYS A 641 -17.78 -18.53 -5.90
C LYS A 641 -17.47 -17.94 -4.54
N THR A 642 -16.93 -16.73 -4.54
CA THR A 642 -16.54 -16.08 -3.30
C THR A 642 -17.75 -15.54 -2.55
N SER A 643 -17.69 -15.55 -1.24
CA SER A 643 -18.82 -15.23 -0.38
C SER A 643 -19.04 -13.71 -0.25
N PRO A 644 -20.29 -13.23 -0.18
CA PRO A 644 -20.57 -11.87 0.25
C PRO A 644 -20.12 -11.66 1.70
N ILE A 645 -19.57 -10.47 1.98
CA ILE A 645 -19.15 -10.06 3.31
C ILE A 645 -20.08 -8.94 3.78
N PHE A 646 -20.65 -9.10 4.97
CA PHE A 646 -21.57 -8.13 5.58
C PHE A 646 -20.88 -7.46 6.76
N THR A 647 -20.90 -6.13 6.78
CA THR A 647 -20.37 -5.34 7.91
C THR A 647 -21.44 -4.35 8.40
N LEU A 648 -21.66 -4.34 9.71
CA LEU A 648 -22.47 -3.33 10.38
C LEU A 648 -21.60 -2.63 11.42
N SER A 649 -21.50 -1.31 11.36
CA SER A 649 -20.70 -0.53 12.30
C SER A 649 -21.47 0.67 12.84
N VAL A 650 -21.21 0.98 14.11
CA VAL A 650 -21.75 2.15 14.81
C VAL A 650 -20.58 2.90 15.43
N ARG A 651 -20.48 4.19 15.15
CA ARG A 651 -19.47 5.08 15.72
C ARG A 651 -20.14 6.25 16.44
N ARG A 652 -19.60 6.61 17.60
CA ARG A 652 -20.00 7.78 18.37
C ARG A 652 -18.79 8.62 18.72
N SER A 653 -18.79 9.89 18.30
CA SER A 653 -17.78 10.88 18.66
C SER A 653 -18.22 11.67 19.88
N PHE A 654 -17.27 12.15 20.70
CA PHE A 654 -17.50 12.96 21.89
C PHE A 654 -16.37 13.99 22.10
N GLY A 655 -16.63 15.01 22.93
CA GLY A 655 -15.66 16.04 23.30
C GLY A 655 -15.94 17.42 22.70
N ALA A 656 -15.02 18.37 22.89
CA ALA A 656 -15.17 19.73 22.43
C ALA A 656 -15.16 19.80 20.89
N GLY A 657 -16.22 20.37 20.31
CA GLY A 657 -16.44 20.46 18.87
C GLY A 657 -17.46 19.45 18.30
N SER A 658 -18.04 18.60 19.12
CA SER A 658 -19.12 17.67 18.75
C SER A 658 -20.53 18.29 18.84
N ASN A 659 -20.64 19.62 18.74
CA ASN A 659 -21.93 20.33 18.73
C ASN A 659 -22.49 20.43 17.32
#